data_1fb4991b1e3ce11480701cddbacfc6fd
#
_entry.id   1fb4991b1e3ce11480701cddbacfc6fd
#
_cell.length_a   1.000
_cell.length_b   1.000
_cell.length_c   1.000
_cell.angle_alpha   90.00
_cell.angle_beta   90.00
_cell.angle_gamma   90.00
#
_symmetry.space_group_name_H-M   'P 1'
#
loop_
_entity.id
_entity.type
_entity.pdbx_description
1 polymer ?
#
loop_
_entity_poly.entity_id
_entity_poly.type
_entity_poly.pdbx_seq_one_letter_code
_entity_poly.pdbx_strand_id
1 'polypeptide(L)'
;MTGPVHLSVTMKRRMIEHYEIQRKLGAGGSGVVYLANDTLLQRPVVLKILRTGLLSAEQLRSTVLREARLASAIEHPNVCGIYEVGESGDEGFIVMQYVPGQSLDKLIERGPASLQLVLSVGIQIADGLQAAHALGIFHRDLKPQNVMLTDGGLVKILDFGLARRLRPEDANFDPSKPGLAKDASMAATYTARGGTIRYMAPEQFVTGQSSVQSDVWALGVILYELASGRHPFVRPEAEDFQAIRSIQFQKPEDLSSIFPGISIELKSVIAACLQKNPGSRYTSAAEVREALKTIMKALQIETGIIPGDAAANLPTTGAEAEKRNTGFLSMLAERFRESAVDRTPQNSLVVLPFTNLGATAVAPLYGFALADAIAARLARIPSLVIRPSSILMRLPIAQMDPLSVGQRLLVSFVLAGSFLRSEQGFDLNWQLLDVDTQSVRAGGAIRVASLDLIAVQTEISNEVFAALHGLSAGDQIDAPRAGTRDASLPGPVSEEYLQARALLSSFMVRTGSRGDLDRAHSLFTHVTETDPEFAAGWCGLGIAELQYVRHGFGGQIHVMHARRDFDEALKLDPASTEANLYRIYMLLSRGEKESARHGVANLLAGAANDWNVHMVAGLALRGDGMYEEALLEFSRSLKLNPANAPILYNHRARVYHYQNQIELAGDELEKGLALEPRHPLLRTSAGYQQMRLGNLAAAIEILEGVVRDDDSLRIAVPTLALCYVQAGERERAAALLKDDTLAAAEADSEMAYRLATYFAVEGDSTEALHWLRRAIYLGNENYPWFQKNPAWNNLRTNADFERILEDLKKGFRRNQKTWKRLLEQVPPDAQ
;
A
#
# COMPACT_ATOMS: atom_id res chain seq x y z
N MET A 1 75.53 37.29 18.16
CA MET A 1 75.23 35.86 18.52
C MET A 1 73.84 35.79 19.17
N THR A 2 72.85 35.46 18.42
CA THR A 2 71.54 35.26 18.94
C THR A 2 71.02 34.04 18.20
N GLY A 3 70.93 32.90 18.91
CA GLY A 3 70.41 31.63 18.41
C GLY A 3 68.90 31.64 18.27
N PRO A 4 68.35 30.79 17.39
CA PRO A 4 66.90 30.74 17.17
C PRO A 4 66.17 30.05 18.31
N VAL A 5 65.14 30.72 18.86
CA VAL A 5 64.23 30.16 19.82
C VAL A 5 63.24 29.27 19.05
N HIS A 6 63.37 27.96 19.24
CA HIS A 6 62.34 26.96 18.83
C HIS A 6 61.12 27.15 19.71
N LEU A 7 60.09 27.81 19.20
CA LEU A 7 58.71 27.74 19.75
C LEU A 7 58.07 26.42 19.30
N SER A 8 58.13 25.42 20.14
CA SER A 8 57.28 24.23 20.01
C SER A 8 55.84 24.59 20.35
N VAL A 9 55.03 24.86 19.32
CA VAL A 9 53.58 24.96 19.49
C VAL A 9 53.07 23.57 19.83
N THR A 10 52.85 23.36 21.12
CA THR A 10 52.13 22.17 21.62
C THR A 10 50.65 22.31 21.20
N MET A 11 50.23 21.70 20.08
CA MET A 11 48.80 21.57 19.78
C MET A 11 48.16 20.84 20.96
N LYS A 12 47.27 21.48 21.71
CA LYS A 12 46.40 20.83 22.68
C LYS A 12 45.66 19.72 21.99
N ARG A 13 46.03 18.47 22.28
CA ARG A 13 45.32 17.28 21.76
C ARG A 13 43.89 17.32 22.29
N ARG A 14 42.92 17.26 21.41
CA ARG A 14 41.48 17.24 21.78
C ARG A 14 41.16 15.88 22.40
N MET A 15 40.63 15.88 23.61
CA MET A 15 40.15 14.68 24.31
C MET A 15 38.63 14.69 24.32
N ILE A 16 38.05 13.54 24.17
CA ILE A 16 36.61 13.25 24.44
C ILE A 16 36.65 12.10 25.44
N GLU A 17 36.25 12.35 26.70
CA GLU A 17 36.46 11.42 27.80
C GLU A 17 37.97 10.95 27.86
N HIS A 18 38.22 9.64 27.77
CA HIS A 18 39.55 9.08 27.73
C HIS A 18 40.07 8.78 26.30
N TYR A 19 39.36 9.26 25.24
CA TYR A 19 39.74 9.07 23.85
C TYR A 19 40.51 10.26 23.31
N GLU A 20 41.81 10.04 23.01
CA GLU A 20 42.69 11.05 22.43
C GLU A 20 42.50 11.11 20.91
N ILE A 21 41.95 12.21 20.39
CA ILE A 21 41.74 12.39 18.94
C ILE A 21 43.09 12.58 18.25
N GLN A 22 43.38 11.67 17.30
CA GLN A 22 44.62 11.69 16.50
C GLN A 22 44.42 12.45 15.20
N ARG A 23 43.42 12.07 14.38
CA ARG A 23 43.17 12.69 13.09
C ARG A 23 41.69 12.48 12.65
N LYS A 24 41.21 13.37 11.82
CA LYS A 24 39.89 13.23 11.19
C LYS A 24 39.99 12.17 10.08
N LEU A 25 39.01 11.24 10.06
CA LEU A 25 38.82 10.24 9.02
C LEU A 25 37.80 10.67 7.97
N GLY A 26 36.75 11.40 8.40
CA GLY A 26 35.70 11.84 7.51
C GLY A 26 34.68 12.74 8.20
N ALA A 27 33.77 13.30 7.42
CA ALA A 27 32.59 14.02 7.91
C ALA A 27 31.41 13.71 6.99
N GLY A 28 30.24 13.48 7.57
CA GLY A 28 28.99 13.20 6.85
C GLY A 28 27.78 13.82 7.53
N GLY A 29 26.60 13.52 7.02
CA GLY A 29 25.34 14.07 7.55
C GLY A 29 25.05 13.72 9.00
N SER A 30 25.54 12.57 9.49
CA SER A 30 25.36 12.08 10.86
C SER A 30 26.42 12.56 11.85
N GLY A 31 27.55 13.16 11.40
CA GLY A 31 28.59 13.59 12.31
C GLY A 31 29.99 13.66 11.70
N VAL A 32 30.99 13.78 12.57
CA VAL A 32 32.41 13.81 12.18
C VAL A 32 33.07 12.57 12.77
N VAL A 33 33.84 11.85 11.96
CA VAL A 33 34.52 10.60 12.32
C VAL A 33 36.01 10.85 12.49
N TYR A 34 36.57 10.41 13.60
CA TYR A 34 37.98 10.56 13.95
C TYR A 34 38.64 9.23 14.23
N LEU A 35 39.91 9.09 13.90
CA LEU A 35 40.77 8.12 14.50
C LEU A 35 41.17 8.66 15.86
N ALA A 36 40.98 7.87 16.91
CA ALA A 36 41.38 8.22 18.27
C ALA A 36 42.15 7.06 18.91
N ASN A 37 42.85 7.35 20.00
CA ASN A 37 43.46 6.35 20.84
C ASN A 37 42.70 6.24 22.15
N ASP A 38 42.24 5.05 22.47
CA ASP A 38 41.69 4.70 23.79
C ASP A 38 42.88 4.67 24.77
N THR A 39 43.00 5.67 25.64
CA THR A 39 44.15 5.82 26.54
C THR A 39 44.12 4.85 27.72
N LEU A 40 42.94 4.25 28.00
CA LEU A 40 42.80 3.21 29.05
C LEU A 40 43.23 1.84 28.51
N LEU A 41 42.78 1.45 27.33
CA LEU A 41 43.05 0.16 26.73
C LEU A 41 44.21 0.16 25.74
N GLN A 42 44.87 1.32 25.54
CA GLN A 42 46.04 1.52 24.66
C GLN A 42 45.85 0.95 23.25
N ARG A 43 44.66 1.21 22.62
CA ARG A 43 44.32 0.70 21.31
C ARG A 43 43.71 1.79 20.41
N PRO A 44 43.92 1.71 19.08
CA PRO A 44 43.24 2.61 18.15
C PRO A 44 41.74 2.29 18.07
N VAL A 45 40.90 3.34 18.04
CA VAL A 45 39.44 3.28 17.90
C VAL A 45 38.97 4.33 16.89
N VAL A 46 37.77 4.12 16.39
CA VAL A 46 37.04 5.14 15.60
C VAL A 46 36.06 5.83 16.51
N LEU A 47 36.19 7.15 16.62
CA LEU A 47 35.29 8.01 17.39
C LEU A 47 34.40 8.83 16.45
N LYS A 48 33.10 8.58 16.47
CA LYS A 48 32.08 9.31 15.68
C LYS A 48 31.36 10.28 16.59
N ILE A 49 31.57 11.60 16.36
CA ILE A 49 30.92 12.68 17.11
C ILE A 49 29.70 13.12 16.35
N LEU A 50 28.53 13.10 17.01
CA LEU A 50 27.24 13.42 16.41
C LEU A 50 27.05 14.94 16.30
N ARG A 51 26.51 15.45 15.17
CA ARG A 51 26.26 16.87 14.98
C ARG A 51 24.98 17.32 15.73
N THR A 52 25.10 18.38 16.51
CA THR A 52 24.02 19.06 17.21
C THR A 52 23.61 20.30 16.40
N GLY A 53 22.65 20.24 15.51
CA GLY A 53 22.40 21.39 14.65
C GLY A 53 21.00 21.72 14.15
N LEU A 54 19.98 20.87 14.36
CA LEU A 54 18.68 21.13 13.72
C LEU A 54 17.44 20.73 14.53
N LEU A 55 17.57 20.26 15.77
CA LEU A 55 16.44 19.92 16.64
C LEU A 55 16.78 20.11 18.11
N SER A 56 15.75 20.10 19.00
CA SER A 56 15.94 20.06 20.44
C SER A 56 16.93 18.95 20.81
N ALA A 57 18.11 19.35 21.28
CA ALA A 57 19.31 18.51 21.35
C ALA A 57 19.14 17.19 22.10
N GLU A 58 18.21 17.10 23.03
CA GLU A 58 18.04 16.00 23.97
C GLU A 58 17.32 14.78 23.40
N GLN A 59 16.28 14.98 22.59
CA GLN A 59 15.46 13.92 22.01
C GLN A 59 16.17 13.20 20.85
N LEU A 60 16.98 13.94 20.09
CA LEU A 60 17.76 13.38 18.96
C LEU A 60 18.91 12.52 19.47
N ARG A 61 19.61 13.00 20.49
CA ARG A 61 20.71 12.26 21.12
C ARG A 61 20.22 10.94 21.67
N SER A 62 19.15 10.92 22.44
CA SER A 62 18.58 9.71 23.05
C SER A 62 18.21 8.64 22.02
N THR A 63 17.71 9.04 20.83
CA THR A 63 17.31 8.10 19.77
C THR A 63 18.51 7.47 19.07
N VAL A 64 19.51 8.27 18.67
CA VAL A 64 20.72 7.75 17.99
C VAL A 64 21.54 6.87 18.92
N LEU A 65 21.70 7.28 20.19
CA LEU A 65 22.42 6.49 21.20
C LEU A 65 21.69 5.17 21.49
N ARG A 66 20.36 5.16 21.47
CA ARG A 66 19.57 3.94 21.61
C ARG A 66 19.75 3.00 20.41
N GLU A 67 19.74 3.50 19.16
CA GLU A 67 20.00 2.67 17.97
C GLU A 67 21.41 2.11 17.97
N ALA A 68 22.40 2.91 18.35
CA ALA A 68 23.77 2.43 18.51
C ALA A 68 23.88 1.33 19.56
N ARG A 69 23.14 1.44 20.68
CA ARG A 69 23.07 0.36 21.68
C ARG A 69 22.42 -0.91 21.14
N LEU A 70 21.39 -0.80 20.30
CA LEU A 70 20.80 -1.98 19.64
C LEU A 70 21.78 -2.61 18.65
N ALA A 71 22.49 -1.80 17.87
CA ALA A 71 23.49 -2.29 16.92
C ALA A 71 24.73 -2.91 17.63
N SER A 72 25.03 -2.50 18.87
CA SER A 72 26.12 -3.10 19.66
C SER A 72 25.87 -4.56 20.07
N ALA A 73 24.62 -5.03 19.97
CA ALA A 73 24.26 -6.44 20.21
C ALA A 73 24.65 -7.38 19.05
N ILE A 74 25.10 -6.85 17.90
CA ILE A 74 25.51 -7.68 16.76
C ILE A 74 26.97 -8.12 16.95
N GLU A 75 27.16 -9.33 17.42
CA GLU A 75 28.49 -9.96 17.53
C GLU A 75 28.73 -10.86 16.33
N HIS A 76 29.46 -10.37 15.32
CA HIS A 76 29.76 -11.13 14.11
C HIS A 76 31.10 -10.71 13.49
N PRO A 77 31.93 -11.66 12.97
CA PRO A 77 33.23 -11.34 12.36
C PRO A 77 33.14 -10.33 11.20
N ASN A 78 32.04 -10.32 10.47
CA ASN A 78 31.84 -9.40 9.33
C ASN A 78 31.08 -8.13 9.69
N VAL A 79 30.82 -7.85 10.97
CA VAL A 79 30.22 -6.60 11.46
C VAL A 79 31.22 -5.85 12.31
N CYS A 80 31.26 -4.52 12.17
CA CYS A 80 32.11 -3.66 12.98
C CYS A 80 31.54 -3.53 14.39
N GLY A 81 32.35 -3.91 15.40
CA GLY A 81 31.93 -3.82 16.78
C GLY A 81 31.82 -2.38 17.29
N ILE A 82 30.74 -2.09 18.01
CA ILE A 82 30.56 -0.84 18.78
C ILE A 82 31.06 -1.12 20.20
N TYR A 83 32.01 -0.32 20.67
CA TYR A 83 32.61 -0.48 21.96
C TYR A 83 31.94 0.33 23.05
N GLU A 84 31.55 1.56 22.73
CA GLU A 84 30.94 2.47 23.66
C GLU A 84 29.98 3.45 22.96
N VAL A 85 28.99 3.86 23.70
CA VAL A 85 28.03 4.90 23.29
C VAL A 85 27.83 5.84 24.47
N GLY A 86 28.27 7.10 24.32
CA GLY A 86 28.34 8.04 25.43
C GLY A 86 28.00 9.48 25.04
N GLU A 87 28.06 10.33 26.04
CA GLU A 87 27.88 11.79 25.92
C GLU A 87 29.02 12.49 26.65
N SER A 88 29.59 13.53 26.07
CA SER A 88 30.60 14.38 26.68
C SER A 88 30.22 15.84 26.46
N GLY A 89 29.82 16.52 27.52
CA GLY A 89 29.20 17.84 27.45
C GLY A 89 27.93 17.83 26.61
N ASP A 90 27.86 18.66 25.58
CA ASP A 90 26.72 18.72 24.64
C ASP A 90 26.89 17.81 23.41
N GLU A 91 27.94 17.01 23.31
CA GLU A 91 28.24 16.17 22.16
C GLU A 91 27.98 14.68 22.49
N GLY A 92 27.10 14.02 21.72
CA GLY A 92 26.98 12.56 21.74
C GLY A 92 28.08 11.93 20.90
N PHE A 93 28.62 10.79 21.34
CA PHE A 93 29.66 10.07 20.62
C PHE A 93 29.43 8.55 20.60
N ILE A 94 30.00 7.92 19.58
CA ILE A 94 30.00 6.46 19.40
C ILE A 94 31.44 6.03 19.16
N VAL A 95 31.91 5.06 19.93
CA VAL A 95 33.23 4.45 19.79
C VAL A 95 33.10 3.09 19.13
N MET A 96 33.82 2.90 18.03
CA MET A 96 33.77 1.69 17.23
C MET A 96 35.13 1.10 16.98
N GLN A 97 35.15 -0.15 16.61
CA GLN A 97 36.36 -0.87 16.18
C GLN A 97 37.07 -0.11 15.05
N TYR A 98 38.37 0.17 15.20
CA TYR A 98 39.20 0.60 14.07
C TYR A 98 39.48 -0.60 13.18
N VAL A 99 39.12 -0.53 11.90
CA VAL A 99 39.33 -1.57 10.89
C VAL A 99 40.45 -1.11 9.96
N PRO A 100 41.66 -1.67 10.05
CA PRO A 100 42.72 -1.38 9.10
C PRO A 100 42.38 -2.01 7.75
N GLY A 101 42.57 -1.26 6.65
CA GLY A 101 42.26 -1.69 5.29
C GLY A 101 41.69 -0.56 4.46
N GLN A 102 40.96 -0.89 3.40
CA GLN A 102 40.34 0.06 2.49
C GLN A 102 38.83 -0.18 2.36
N SER A 103 38.07 0.86 2.10
CA SER A 103 36.63 0.75 1.79
C SER A 103 36.40 0.22 0.36
N LEU A 104 35.28 -0.43 0.12
CA LEU A 104 34.98 -1.04 -1.19
C LEU A 104 34.84 -0.01 -2.31
N ASP A 105 34.44 1.24 -2.04
CA ASP A 105 34.42 2.31 -3.05
C ASP A 105 35.81 2.55 -3.64
N LYS A 106 36.87 2.58 -2.82
CA LYS A 106 38.25 2.71 -3.29
C LYS A 106 38.73 1.50 -4.09
N LEU A 107 38.17 0.32 -3.81
CA LEU A 107 38.45 -0.88 -4.60
C LEU A 107 37.77 -0.79 -5.97
N ILE A 108 36.50 -0.39 -6.02
CA ILE A 108 35.69 -0.23 -7.24
C ILE A 108 36.29 0.86 -8.15
N GLU A 109 36.80 1.95 -7.61
CA GLU A 109 37.52 3.02 -8.37
C GLU A 109 38.72 2.49 -9.15
N ARG A 110 39.32 1.38 -8.75
CA ARG A 110 40.47 0.75 -9.47
C ARG A 110 40.02 -0.09 -10.67
N GLY A 111 38.73 -0.32 -10.85
CA GLY A 111 38.14 -1.12 -11.91
C GLY A 111 37.54 -2.44 -11.42
N PRO A 112 37.08 -3.30 -12.34
CA PRO A 112 36.45 -4.59 -12.01
C PRO A 112 37.34 -5.49 -11.17
N ALA A 113 36.75 -6.10 -10.14
CA ALA A 113 37.44 -7.06 -9.27
C ALA A 113 37.40 -8.48 -9.89
N SER A 114 38.35 -9.33 -9.48
CA SER A 114 38.32 -10.73 -9.91
C SER A 114 37.06 -11.45 -9.42
N LEU A 115 36.58 -12.44 -10.18
CA LEU A 115 35.43 -13.24 -9.82
C LEU A 115 35.51 -13.82 -8.41
N GLN A 116 36.70 -14.35 -8.04
CA GLN A 116 36.94 -14.91 -6.72
C GLN A 116 36.77 -13.83 -5.60
N LEU A 117 37.24 -12.62 -5.84
CA LEU A 117 37.10 -11.51 -4.88
C LEU A 117 35.65 -11.06 -4.75
N VAL A 118 34.90 -10.94 -5.88
CA VAL A 118 33.46 -10.61 -5.88
C VAL A 118 32.69 -11.62 -5.04
N LEU A 119 32.92 -12.91 -5.27
CA LEU A 119 32.26 -13.99 -4.52
C LEU A 119 32.64 -13.96 -3.02
N SER A 120 33.93 -13.82 -2.72
CA SER A 120 34.42 -13.79 -1.31
C SER A 120 33.82 -12.61 -0.54
N VAL A 121 33.81 -11.41 -1.14
CA VAL A 121 33.25 -10.20 -0.52
C VAL A 121 31.73 -10.34 -0.36
N GLY A 122 31.04 -10.81 -1.41
CA GLY A 122 29.60 -10.99 -1.39
C GLY A 122 29.13 -11.98 -0.32
N ILE A 123 29.82 -13.12 -0.18
CA ILE A 123 29.54 -14.12 0.87
C ILE A 123 29.65 -13.50 2.25
N GLN A 124 30.73 -12.76 2.52
CA GLN A 124 31.01 -12.16 3.82
C GLN A 124 30.01 -11.02 4.16
N ILE A 125 29.63 -10.18 3.17
CA ILE A 125 28.58 -9.17 3.39
C ILE A 125 27.25 -9.85 3.71
N ALA A 126 26.86 -10.87 2.93
CA ALA A 126 25.62 -11.59 3.15
C ALA A 126 25.56 -12.28 4.52
N ASP A 127 26.70 -12.78 5.00
CA ASP A 127 26.81 -13.40 6.34
C ASP A 127 26.61 -12.38 7.47
N GLY A 128 27.27 -11.22 7.39
CA GLY A 128 27.08 -10.13 8.35
C GLY A 128 25.68 -9.56 8.35
N LEU A 129 25.04 -9.39 7.17
CA LEU A 129 23.63 -8.96 7.06
C LEU A 129 22.70 -9.99 7.70
N GLN A 130 22.91 -11.29 7.46
CA GLN A 130 22.07 -12.33 8.05
C GLN A 130 22.13 -12.32 9.58
N ALA A 131 23.31 -12.10 10.16
CA ALA A 131 23.46 -11.99 11.61
C ALA A 131 22.66 -10.80 12.19
N ALA A 132 22.67 -9.66 11.51
CA ALA A 132 21.89 -8.49 11.91
C ALA A 132 20.38 -8.72 11.73
N HIS A 133 19.97 -9.29 10.60
CA HIS A 133 18.56 -9.58 10.29
C HIS A 133 17.94 -10.58 11.29
N ALA A 134 18.71 -11.54 11.80
CA ALA A 134 18.27 -12.46 12.85
C ALA A 134 17.88 -11.75 14.17
N LEU A 135 18.43 -10.55 14.42
CA LEU A 135 18.09 -9.68 15.54
C LEU A 135 17.05 -8.60 15.18
N GLY A 136 16.46 -8.67 13.97
CA GLY A 136 15.51 -7.68 13.49
C GLY A 136 16.15 -6.33 13.13
N ILE A 137 17.46 -6.26 12.94
CA ILE A 137 18.22 -5.06 12.63
C ILE A 137 18.55 -5.03 11.15
N PHE A 138 18.03 -4.00 10.43
CA PHE A 138 18.35 -3.75 9.02
C PHE A 138 19.44 -2.70 8.90
N HIS A 139 20.30 -2.83 7.86
CA HIS A 139 21.41 -1.89 7.67
C HIS A 139 20.93 -0.51 7.20
N ARG A 140 20.02 -0.46 6.26
CA ARG A 140 19.33 0.77 5.75
C ARG A 140 20.19 1.74 4.94
N ASP A 141 21.51 1.69 5.04
CA ASP A 141 22.48 2.54 4.33
C ASP A 141 23.68 1.72 3.84
N LEU A 142 23.42 0.50 3.37
CA LEU A 142 24.49 -0.36 2.84
C LEU A 142 24.98 0.20 1.50
N LYS A 143 26.30 0.49 1.45
CA LYS A 143 26.99 1.02 0.29
C LYS A 143 28.49 0.76 0.39
N PRO A 144 29.27 0.85 -0.71
CA PRO A 144 30.71 0.55 -0.70
C PRO A 144 31.51 1.31 0.35
N GLN A 145 31.15 2.55 0.67
CA GLN A 145 31.81 3.37 1.71
C GLN A 145 31.63 2.80 3.11
N ASN A 146 30.54 2.05 3.35
CA ASN A 146 30.22 1.44 4.64
C ASN A 146 30.70 -0.02 4.75
N VAL A 147 31.53 -0.48 3.82
CA VAL A 147 32.10 -1.83 3.84
C VAL A 147 33.62 -1.74 3.70
N MET A 148 34.31 -2.20 4.71
CA MET A 148 35.80 -2.25 4.76
C MET A 148 36.30 -3.63 4.39
N LEU A 149 37.36 -3.69 3.57
CA LEU A 149 38.13 -4.89 3.28
C LEU A 149 39.50 -4.75 3.90
N THR A 150 39.83 -5.64 4.82
CA THR A 150 41.19 -5.68 5.44
C THR A 150 42.20 -6.29 4.48
N ASP A 151 43.50 -6.05 4.75
CA ASP A 151 44.61 -6.65 3.96
C ASP A 151 44.61 -8.20 4.03
N GLY A 152 44.02 -8.76 5.07
CA GLY A 152 43.83 -10.23 5.23
C GLY A 152 42.57 -10.77 4.53
N GLY A 153 41.86 -9.96 3.76
CA GLY A 153 40.66 -10.39 3.02
C GLY A 153 39.37 -10.49 3.86
N LEU A 154 39.39 -10.02 5.12
CA LEU A 154 38.22 -9.98 5.98
C LEU A 154 37.37 -8.74 5.64
N VAL A 155 36.06 -8.93 5.42
CA VAL A 155 35.08 -7.84 5.23
C VAL A 155 34.49 -7.43 6.59
N LYS A 156 34.35 -6.12 6.80
CA LYS A 156 33.67 -5.53 7.96
C LYS A 156 32.63 -4.52 7.48
N ILE A 157 31.36 -4.74 7.84
CA ILE A 157 30.24 -3.83 7.57
C ILE A 157 30.19 -2.80 8.71
N LEU A 158 30.15 -1.52 8.34
CA LEU A 158 30.14 -0.38 9.26
C LEU A 158 28.73 0.22 9.37
N ASP A 159 28.48 0.96 10.45
CA ASP A 159 27.35 1.91 10.60
C ASP A 159 25.95 1.34 10.41
N PHE A 160 25.60 0.21 11.02
CA PHE A 160 24.24 -0.33 11.03
C PHE A 160 23.23 0.67 11.62
N GLY A 161 22.21 1.01 10.86
CA GLY A 161 20.99 1.71 11.33
C GLY A 161 21.13 3.16 11.75
N LEU A 162 22.35 3.69 11.92
CA LEU A 162 22.63 4.99 12.53
C LEU A 162 22.21 6.21 11.69
N ALA A 163 21.90 6.03 10.41
CA ALA A 163 21.79 7.15 9.47
C ALA A 163 20.37 7.69 9.28
N ARG A 164 19.32 6.95 9.65
CA ARG A 164 17.95 7.28 9.21
C ARG A 164 17.10 8.11 10.16
N ARG A 165 17.43 8.20 11.47
CA ARG A 165 16.54 8.84 12.46
C ARG A 165 16.95 10.23 12.92
N LEU A 166 17.70 10.98 12.14
CA LEU A 166 17.98 12.39 12.41
C LEU A 166 16.88 13.31 11.84
N ARG A 167 15.58 13.00 12.07
CA ARG A 167 14.46 13.85 11.64
C ARG A 167 13.84 14.56 12.84
N PRO A 168 13.46 15.84 12.72
CA PRO A 168 12.71 16.58 13.75
C PRO A 168 11.42 15.88 14.20
N GLU A 169 10.80 15.13 13.30
CA GLU A 169 9.47 14.53 13.48
C GLU A 169 9.50 13.21 14.27
N ASP A 170 10.68 12.56 14.36
CA ASP A 170 10.84 11.29 15.08
C ASP A 170 11.07 11.48 16.61
N ALA A 171 11.17 12.72 17.08
CA ALA A 171 11.45 13.04 18.48
C ALA A 171 10.31 12.68 19.46
N ASN A 172 9.09 12.43 18.95
CA ASN A 172 7.91 12.06 19.76
C ASN A 172 7.50 10.57 19.61
N PHE A 173 8.37 9.71 19.10
CA PHE A 173 8.05 8.29 18.95
C PHE A 173 8.20 7.52 20.28
N ASP A 174 7.08 7.14 20.86
CA ASP A 174 7.00 6.18 21.95
C ASP A 174 6.95 4.75 21.37
N PRO A 175 7.97 3.91 21.63
CA PRO A 175 8.03 2.55 21.06
C PRO A 175 7.02 1.58 21.69
N SER A 176 6.33 1.97 22.75
CA SER A 176 5.24 1.21 23.35
C SER A 176 3.89 1.46 22.69
N LYS A 177 3.81 2.44 21.75
CA LYS A 177 2.61 2.73 20.98
C LYS A 177 2.85 2.43 19.50
N PRO A 178 2.20 1.43 18.89
CA PRO A 178 2.25 1.22 17.46
C PRO A 178 1.50 2.35 16.74
N GLY A 179 2.20 3.14 15.95
CA GLY A 179 1.56 4.07 15.06
C GLY A 179 2.34 5.35 14.75
N LEU A 180 2.50 5.63 13.47
CA LEU A 180 2.75 6.91 12.83
C LEU A 180 4.21 7.35 12.63
N ALA A 181 4.79 6.88 11.54
CA ALA A 181 5.80 7.64 10.80
C ALA A 181 5.09 8.45 9.71
N LYS A 182 5.16 9.78 9.74
CA LYS A 182 4.52 10.68 8.76
C LYS A 182 5.50 11.38 7.85
N ASP A 183 5.18 11.44 6.67
CA ASP A 183 5.72 11.51 5.32
C ASP A 183 5.88 12.91 4.71
N ALA A 184 6.29 13.95 5.32
CA ALA A 184 6.45 15.22 4.62
C ALA A 184 7.90 15.69 4.41
N SER A 185 8.90 15.05 5.02
CA SER A 185 10.29 15.53 4.96
C SER A 185 11.24 14.65 4.13
N MET A 186 10.73 13.63 3.44
CA MET A 186 11.59 12.67 2.72
C MET A 186 12.39 13.30 1.57
N ALA A 187 11.81 14.16 0.78
CA ALA A 187 12.49 14.74 -0.38
C ALA A 187 13.57 15.76 0.00
N ALA A 188 13.33 16.62 1.01
CA ALA A 188 14.34 17.59 1.48
C ALA A 188 15.55 16.92 2.16
N THR A 189 15.38 15.69 2.65
CA THR A 189 16.44 14.92 3.30
C THR A 189 17.32 14.18 2.28
N TYR A 190 16.79 13.89 1.09
CA TYR A 190 17.54 13.22 0.02
C TYR A 190 18.56 14.14 -0.65
N THR A 191 18.24 15.43 -0.85
CA THR A 191 19.14 16.42 -1.46
C THR A 191 20.34 16.78 -0.59
N ALA A 192 20.25 16.61 0.74
CA ALA A 192 21.38 16.85 1.66
C ALA A 192 22.39 15.70 1.75
N ARG A 193 22.16 14.56 1.09
CA ARG A 193 22.90 13.31 1.22
C ARG A 193 23.54 12.83 -0.09
N GLY A 194 24.24 13.68 -0.80
CA GLY A 194 24.96 13.28 -2.03
C GLY A 194 25.61 11.90 -1.88
N GLY A 195 25.21 10.92 -2.69
CA GLY A 195 25.77 9.57 -2.76
C GLY A 195 24.94 8.43 -2.15
N THR A 196 24.14 8.64 -1.13
CA THR A 196 23.32 7.56 -0.49
C THR A 196 22.16 7.08 -1.33
N ILE A 197 21.54 7.96 -2.12
CA ILE A 197 20.38 7.69 -2.99
C ILE A 197 20.66 6.54 -3.97
N ARG A 198 21.89 6.44 -4.46
CA ARG A 198 22.29 5.47 -5.51
C ARG A 198 22.14 4.01 -5.10
N TYR A 199 22.22 3.68 -3.81
CA TYR A 199 22.14 2.30 -3.27
C TYR A 199 20.77 1.98 -2.68
N MET A 200 19.85 2.94 -2.65
CA MET A 200 18.51 2.72 -2.16
C MET A 200 17.72 1.80 -3.09
N ALA A 201 16.95 0.91 -2.50
CA ALA A 201 16.05 0.05 -3.24
C ALA A 201 14.82 0.83 -3.73
N PRO A 202 14.23 0.44 -4.88
CA PRO A 202 13.07 1.11 -5.46
C PRO A 202 11.94 1.38 -4.48
N GLU A 203 11.62 0.40 -3.63
CA GLU A 203 10.56 0.52 -2.62
C GLU A 203 10.86 1.55 -1.53
N GLN A 204 12.13 1.83 -1.24
CA GLN A 204 12.50 2.84 -0.24
C GLN A 204 12.16 4.26 -0.69
N PHE A 205 12.11 4.51 -2.00
CA PHE A 205 11.64 5.80 -2.54
C PHE A 205 10.11 5.94 -2.45
N VAL A 206 9.39 4.83 -2.36
CA VAL A 206 7.92 4.80 -2.33
C VAL A 206 7.40 4.76 -0.90
N THR A 207 7.90 3.83 -0.09
CA THR A 207 7.37 3.57 1.26
C THR A 207 8.20 4.24 2.35
N GLY A 208 9.41 4.68 2.01
CA GLY A 208 10.36 5.15 3.00
C GLY A 208 10.84 4.05 3.95
N GLN A 209 10.33 2.83 3.90
CA GLN A 209 10.66 1.73 4.81
C GLN A 209 11.81 0.89 4.26
N SER A 210 12.58 0.31 5.18
CA SER A 210 13.65 -0.64 4.86
C SER A 210 13.28 -2.03 5.36
N SER A 211 13.72 -3.03 4.64
CA SER A 211 13.46 -4.44 4.90
C SER A 211 14.71 -5.28 4.61
N VAL A 212 14.66 -6.58 4.88
CA VAL A 212 15.65 -7.55 4.42
C VAL A 212 15.91 -7.40 2.92
N GLN A 213 14.86 -7.27 2.13
CA GLN A 213 14.93 -7.17 0.67
C GLN A 213 15.58 -5.86 0.19
N SER A 214 15.49 -4.77 0.98
CA SER A 214 16.20 -3.53 0.67
C SER A 214 17.72 -3.68 0.88
N ASP A 215 18.16 -4.40 1.91
CA ASP A 215 19.57 -4.69 2.11
C ASP A 215 20.11 -5.70 1.06
N VAL A 216 19.28 -6.67 0.65
CA VAL A 216 19.59 -7.60 -0.48
C VAL A 216 19.75 -6.82 -1.79
N TRP A 217 18.91 -5.81 -2.07
CA TRP A 217 19.09 -4.93 -3.22
C TRP A 217 20.44 -4.20 -3.18
N ALA A 218 20.77 -3.57 -2.05
CA ALA A 218 22.02 -2.84 -1.90
C ALA A 218 23.25 -3.76 -2.06
N LEU A 219 23.16 -4.99 -1.56
CA LEU A 219 24.19 -6.03 -1.81
C LEU A 219 24.29 -6.36 -3.31
N GLY A 220 23.17 -6.47 -4.02
CA GLY A 220 23.14 -6.68 -5.46
C GLY A 220 23.81 -5.55 -6.24
N VAL A 221 23.60 -4.27 -5.85
CA VAL A 221 24.28 -3.13 -6.44
C VAL A 221 25.79 -3.20 -6.20
N ILE A 222 26.23 -3.51 -4.98
CA ILE A 222 27.66 -3.65 -4.63
C ILE A 222 28.30 -4.79 -5.45
N LEU A 223 27.64 -5.93 -5.57
CA LEU A 223 28.16 -7.05 -6.37
C LEU A 223 28.29 -6.68 -7.86
N TYR A 224 27.30 -5.94 -8.39
CA TYR A 224 27.36 -5.45 -9.76
C TYR A 224 28.54 -4.49 -9.97
N GLU A 225 28.72 -3.51 -9.06
CA GLU A 225 29.83 -2.55 -9.13
C GLU A 225 31.21 -3.23 -8.96
N LEU A 226 31.34 -4.20 -8.06
CA LEU A 226 32.58 -4.96 -7.93
C LEU A 226 32.91 -5.74 -9.20
N ALA A 227 31.89 -6.32 -9.86
CA ALA A 227 32.09 -7.12 -11.06
C ALA A 227 32.35 -6.27 -12.32
N SER A 228 31.77 -5.06 -12.41
CA SER A 228 31.81 -4.24 -13.63
C SER A 228 32.63 -2.95 -13.52
N GLY A 229 32.93 -2.50 -12.31
CA GLY A 229 33.51 -1.16 -12.04
C GLY A 229 32.52 -0.01 -12.27
N ARG A 230 31.20 -0.31 -12.48
CA ARG A 230 30.17 0.69 -12.79
C ARG A 230 28.90 0.43 -12.02
N HIS A 231 28.19 1.49 -11.69
CA HIS A 231 26.87 1.38 -11.07
C HIS A 231 25.83 0.84 -12.07
N PRO A 232 24.92 -0.10 -11.68
CA PRO A 232 23.99 -0.75 -12.62
C PRO A 232 22.96 0.17 -13.26
N PHE A 233 22.65 1.33 -12.65
CA PHE A 233 21.57 2.21 -13.09
C PHE A 233 22.00 3.67 -13.27
N VAL A 234 23.07 4.11 -12.62
CA VAL A 234 23.39 5.52 -12.45
C VAL A 234 24.75 5.85 -13.04
N ARG A 235 24.80 6.79 -13.96
CA ARG A 235 26.07 7.34 -14.46
C ARG A 235 26.68 8.31 -13.45
N PRO A 236 28.01 8.49 -13.42
CA PRO A 236 28.69 9.35 -12.45
C PRO A 236 28.14 10.79 -12.42
N GLU A 237 27.78 11.33 -13.59
CA GLU A 237 27.33 12.71 -13.78
C GLU A 237 25.82 12.88 -13.57
N ALA A 238 25.07 11.79 -13.30
CA ALA A 238 23.64 11.85 -13.16
C ALA A 238 23.23 12.59 -11.88
N GLU A 239 22.32 13.54 -12.03
CA GLU A 239 21.66 14.21 -10.91
C GLU A 239 20.82 13.22 -10.10
N ASP A 240 20.60 13.49 -8.83
CA ASP A 240 19.86 12.60 -7.89
C ASP A 240 18.50 12.17 -8.43
N PHE A 241 17.82 13.06 -9.13
CA PHE A 241 16.54 12.77 -9.76
C PHE A 241 16.65 11.72 -10.89
N GLN A 242 17.65 11.87 -11.76
CA GLN A 242 17.91 10.91 -12.83
C GLN A 242 18.32 9.56 -12.24
N ALA A 243 19.10 9.58 -11.15
CA ALA A 243 19.48 8.38 -10.41
C ALA A 243 18.25 7.65 -9.86
N ILE A 244 17.33 8.33 -9.19
CA ILE A 244 16.09 7.77 -8.65
C ILE A 244 15.26 7.13 -9.77
N ARG A 245 15.07 7.85 -10.88
CA ARG A 245 14.32 7.36 -12.03
C ARG A 245 14.93 6.09 -12.63
N SER A 246 16.26 6.09 -12.78
CA SER A 246 16.98 4.95 -13.33
C SER A 246 16.88 3.73 -12.41
N ILE A 247 17.03 3.93 -11.09
CA ILE A 247 16.88 2.88 -10.09
C ILE A 247 15.45 2.31 -10.09
N GLN A 248 14.43 3.16 -10.25
CA GLN A 248 13.04 2.72 -10.21
C GLN A 248 12.60 2.00 -11.49
N PHE A 249 13.03 2.48 -12.67
CA PHE A 249 12.39 2.09 -13.92
C PHE A 249 13.33 1.42 -14.94
N GLN A 250 14.63 1.66 -14.89
CA GLN A 250 15.54 1.08 -15.87
C GLN A 250 16.00 -0.32 -15.45
N LYS A 251 16.18 -1.20 -16.44
CA LYS A 251 16.89 -2.47 -16.24
C LYS A 251 18.39 -2.19 -16.12
N PRO A 252 19.12 -2.97 -15.29
CA PRO A 252 20.58 -2.87 -15.28
C PRO A 252 21.13 -3.24 -16.64
N GLU A 253 22.23 -2.60 -17.04
CA GLU A 253 22.96 -2.99 -18.24
C GLU A 253 23.43 -4.46 -18.13
N ASP A 254 23.41 -5.20 -19.23
CA ASP A 254 23.81 -6.61 -19.19
C ASP A 254 25.29 -6.75 -18.83
N LEU A 255 25.58 -7.40 -17.69
CA LEU A 255 26.96 -7.62 -17.26
C LEU A 255 27.82 -8.37 -18.29
N SER A 256 27.21 -9.20 -19.14
CA SER A 256 27.96 -9.93 -20.18
C SER A 256 28.48 -9.00 -21.28
N SER A 257 27.87 -7.83 -21.50
CA SER A 257 28.35 -6.82 -22.45
C SER A 257 29.52 -6.02 -21.89
N ILE A 258 29.62 -5.91 -20.56
CA ILE A 258 30.67 -5.12 -19.87
C ILE A 258 31.82 -6.03 -19.44
N PHE A 259 31.53 -7.23 -19.00
CA PHE A 259 32.49 -8.23 -18.53
C PHE A 259 32.24 -9.59 -19.18
N PRO A 260 32.82 -9.85 -20.39
CA PRO A 260 32.54 -11.06 -21.16
C PRO A 260 32.89 -12.39 -20.47
N GLY A 261 33.70 -12.34 -19.39
CA GLY A 261 34.10 -13.51 -18.61
C GLY A 261 33.28 -13.76 -17.33
N ILE A 262 32.17 -13.04 -17.12
CA ILE A 262 31.33 -13.27 -15.93
C ILE A 262 30.62 -14.61 -16.05
N SER A 263 30.56 -15.38 -14.94
CA SER A 263 29.79 -16.63 -14.95
C SER A 263 28.28 -16.33 -15.04
N ILE A 264 27.54 -17.19 -15.74
CA ILE A 264 26.09 -17.07 -15.91
C ILE A 264 25.39 -17.12 -14.57
N GLU A 265 25.92 -17.94 -13.65
CA GLU A 265 25.36 -18.12 -12.31
C GLU A 265 25.50 -16.85 -11.47
N LEU A 266 26.68 -16.18 -11.46
CA LEU A 266 26.87 -14.93 -10.73
C LEU A 266 25.99 -13.82 -11.32
N LYS A 267 25.89 -13.75 -12.65
CA LYS A 267 24.97 -12.84 -13.33
C LYS A 267 23.53 -13.07 -12.88
N SER A 268 23.10 -14.32 -12.75
CA SER A 268 21.74 -14.69 -12.31
C SER A 268 21.49 -14.28 -10.85
N VAL A 269 22.47 -14.49 -9.95
CA VAL A 269 22.38 -14.05 -8.54
C VAL A 269 22.24 -12.52 -8.46
N ILE A 270 23.09 -11.77 -9.16
CA ILE A 270 23.03 -10.31 -9.19
C ILE A 270 21.69 -9.83 -9.76
N ALA A 271 21.23 -10.42 -10.86
CA ALA A 271 19.94 -10.08 -11.48
C ALA A 271 18.75 -10.35 -10.53
N ALA A 272 18.80 -11.43 -9.75
CA ALA A 272 17.79 -11.74 -8.75
C ALA A 272 17.80 -10.73 -7.58
N CYS A 273 18.97 -10.32 -7.10
CA CYS A 273 19.07 -9.25 -6.09
C CYS A 273 18.53 -7.91 -6.60
N LEU A 274 18.73 -7.61 -7.90
CA LEU A 274 18.34 -6.35 -8.55
C LEU A 274 16.94 -6.37 -9.18
N GLN A 275 16.09 -7.34 -8.81
CA GLN A 275 14.67 -7.31 -9.18
C GLN A 275 13.99 -6.10 -8.56
N LYS A 276 13.18 -5.38 -9.39
CA LYS A 276 12.49 -4.17 -8.91
C LYS A 276 11.44 -4.49 -7.85
N ASN A 277 10.77 -5.63 -7.98
CA ASN A 277 9.84 -6.13 -6.98
C ASN A 277 10.59 -6.80 -5.82
N PRO A 278 10.48 -6.31 -4.55
CA PRO A 278 11.11 -6.94 -3.40
C PRO A 278 10.75 -8.42 -3.23
N GLY A 279 9.50 -8.80 -3.53
CA GLY A 279 9.03 -10.19 -3.43
C GLY A 279 9.63 -11.14 -4.49
N SER A 280 10.29 -10.60 -5.52
CA SER A 280 11.01 -11.40 -6.55
C SER A 280 12.51 -11.50 -6.29
N ARG A 281 12.99 -10.88 -5.20
CA ARG A 281 14.38 -11.01 -4.72
C ARG A 281 14.50 -12.20 -3.79
N TYR A 282 15.73 -12.53 -3.42
CA TYR A 282 15.98 -13.47 -2.33
C TYR A 282 15.25 -13.03 -1.06
N THR A 283 14.67 -13.99 -0.33
CA THR A 283 13.89 -13.70 0.88
C THR A 283 14.74 -13.38 2.09
N SER A 284 16.03 -13.79 2.04
CA SER A 284 17.02 -13.56 3.09
C SER A 284 18.42 -13.37 2.53
N ALA A 285 19.30 -12.72 3.31
CA ALA A 285 20.72 -12.64 2.99
C ALA A 285 21.41 -14.02 3.02
N ALA A 286 20.87 -14.98 3.82
CA ALA A 286 21.37 -16.35 3.83
C ALA A 286 21.22 -17.05 2.49
N GLU A 287 20.11 -16.86 1.79
CA GLU A 287 19.90 -17.43 0.43
C GLU A 287 20.92 -16.89 -0.56
N VAL A 288 21.19 -15.57 -0.55
CA VAL A 288 22.24 -14.96 -1.37
C VAL A 288 23.59 -15.58 -1.06
N ARG A 289 23.94 -15.71 0.25
CA ARG A 289 25.19 -16.33 0.70
C ARG A 289 25.36 -17.74 0.15
N GLU A 290 24.34 -18.59 0.26
CA GLU A 290 24.42 -19.99 -0.21
C GLU A 290 24.51 -20.08 -1.73
N ALA A 291 23.83 -19.20 -2.47
CA ALA A 291 23.95 -19.10 -3.92
C ALA A 291 25.40 -18.74 -4.33
N LEU A 292 26.01 -17.74 -3.69
CA LEU A 292 27.38 -17.33 -3.96
C LEU A 292 28.41 -18.42 -3.56
N LYS A 293 28.18 -19.12 -2.43
CA LYS A 293 29.01 -20.26 -2.02
C LYS A 293 28.97 -21.42 -3.02
N THR A 294 27.81 -21.68 -3.61
CA THR A 294 27.65 -22.72 -4.63
C THR A 294 28.53 -22.41 -5.86
N ILE A 295 28.55 -21.16 -6.31
CA ILE A 295 29.39 -20.70 -7.42
C ILE A 295 30.89 -20.83 -7.04
N MET A 296 31.23 -20.41 -5.83
CA MET A 296 32.62 -20.52 -5.33
C MET A 296 33.11 -21.98 -5.33
N LYS A 297 32.27 -22.91 -4.86
CA LYS A 297 32.59 -24.34 -4.85
C LYS A 297 32.75 -24.89 -6.29
N ALA A 298 31.92 -24.52 -7.23
CA ALA A 298 32.01 -24.93 -8.63
C ALA A 298 33.37 -24.48 -9.23
N LEU A 299 33.77 -23.23 -8.99
CA LEU A 299 35.05 -22.69 -9.44
C LEU A 299 36.27 -23.42 -8.82
N GLN A 300 36.16 -23.81 -7.53
CA GLN A 300 37.23 -24.57 -6.88
C GLN A 300 37.40 -25.98 -7.45
N ILE A 301 36.32 -26.62 -7.87
CA ILE A 301 36.33 -27.92 -8.55
C ILE A 301 37.01 -27.81 -9.94
N GLU A 302 36.76 -26.77 -10.70
CA GLU A 302 37.39 -26.53 -12.00
C GLU A 302 38.87 -26.20 -11.91
N THR A 303 39.32 -25.57 -10.80
CA THR A 303 40.70 -25.18 -10.61
C THR A 303 41.56 -26.24 -9.90
N GLY A 304 41.01 -27.40 -9.51
CA GLY A 304 41.76 -28.56 -9.01
C GLY A 304 42.34 -28.41 -7.59
N ILE A 305 41.88 -27.46 -6.80
CA ILE A 305 42.30 -27.28 -5.40
C ILE A 305 41.22 -27.89 -4.49
N ILE A 306 41.48 -29.12 -3.99
CA ILE A 306 40.63 -29.80 -3.00
C ILE A 306 41.27 -29.63 -1.62
N PRO A 307 40.65 -29.05 -0.62
CA PRO A 307 40.89 -29.36 0.78
C PRO A 307 39.88 -30.43 1.23
N GLY A 308 40.41 -31.46 1.88
CA GLY A 308 39.71 -32.70 2.20
C GLY A 308 38.60 -32.58 3.25
N ASP A 309 37.71 -33.55 3.08
CA ASP A 309 36.82 -34.20 4.03
C ASP A 309 35.87 -33.38 4.92
N ALA A 310 34.61 -33.39 4.53
CA ALA A 310 33.48 -33.89 5.34
C ALA A 310 32.22 -34.03 4.47
N ALA A 311 32.01 -35.24 3.96
CA ALA A 311 30.77 -35.65 3.37
C ALA A 311 29.87 -36.30 4.45
N ALA A 312 28.62 -35.94 4.52
CA ALA A 312 27.48 -36.88 4.60
C ALA A 312 26.13 -36.18 4.75
N ASN A 313 25.29 -36.56 3.82
CA ASN A 313 23.81 -36.70 3.99
C ASN A 313 22.97 -35.48 4.33
N LEU A 314 22.21 -34.99 3.31
CA LEU A 314 20.83 -34.57 3.51
C LEU A 314 20.04 -34.66 2.16
N PRO A 315 18.76 -34.98 2.18
CA PRO A 315 17.98 -35.39 1.02
C PRO A 315 17.43 -34.20 0.24
N THR A 316 17.36 -34.40 -1.07
CA THR A 316 16.72 -33.55 -2.08
C THR A 316 15.20 -33.43 -1.88
N THR A 317 14.71 -32.25 -1.50
CA THR A 317 13.32 -31.85 -1.69
C THR A 317 13.25 -30.34 -1.98
N GLY A 318 13.55 -29.94 -3.22
CA GLY A 318 13.44 -28.55 -3.67
C GLY A 318 12.66 -28.36 -4.96
N ALA A 319 12.25 -29.46 -5.64
CA ALA A 319 11.65 -29.37 -6.97
C ALA A 319 10.12 -29.25 -7.00
N GLU A 320 9.44 -29.42 -5.86
CA GLU A 320 7.96 -29.36 -5.79
C GLU A 320 7.39 -27.98 -5.46
N ALA A 321 8.17 -27.08 -4.84
CA ALA A 321 7.68 -25.74 -4.48
C ALA A 321 7.68 -24.77 -5.66
N GLU A 322 8.62 -24.93 -6.60
CA GLU A 322 8.72 -24.06 -7.78
C GLU A 322 7.66 -24.40 -8.86
N LYS A 323 7.29 -25.68 -8.96
CA LYS A 323 6.18 -26.11 -9.84
C LYS A 323 4.80 -25.67 -9.35
N ARG A 324 4.62 -25.41 -8.05
CA ARG A 324 3.34 -24.91 -7.51
C ARG A 324 3.11 -23.44 -7.79
N ASN A 325 4.15 -22.61 -7.84
CA ASN A 325 3.98 -21.17 -8.05
C ASN A 325 3.82 -20.79 -9.52
N THR A 326 4.53 -21.45 -10.44
CA THR A 326 4.38 -21.21 -11.88
C THR A 326 3.10 -21.85 -12.43
N GLY A 327 2.66 -23.00 -11.89
CA GLY A 327 1.39 -23.62 -12.23
C GLY A 327 0.18 -22.82 -11.80
N PHE A 328 0.24 -22.14 -10.63
CA PHE A 328 -0.84 -21.33 -10.11
C PHE A 328 -1.07 -20.05 -10.92
N LEU A 329 -0.01 -19.34 -11.31
CA LEU A 329 -0.11 -18.13 -12.14
C LEU A 329 -0.53 -18.45 -13.59
N SER A 330 -0.08 -19.59 -14.17
CA SER A 330 -0.53 -20.04 -15.48
C SER A 330 -1.97 -20.59 -15.45
N MET A 331 -2.37 -21.26 -14.38
CA MET A 331 -3.74 -21.74 -14.16
C MET A 331 -4.71 -20.56 -13.92
N LEU A 332 -4.30 -19.51 -13.23
CA LEU A 332 -5.06 -18.26 -13.12
C LEU A 332 -5.20 -17.58 -14.49
N ALA A 333 -4.13 -17.49 -15.26
CA ALA A 333 -4.16 -16.90 -16.60
C ALA A 333 -5.00 -17.74 -17.58
N GLU A 334 -4.97 -19.08 -17.49
CA GLU A 334 -5.80 -19.97 -18.29
C GLU A 334 -7.26 -19.98 -17.84
N ARG A 335 -7.55 -20.02 -16.55
CA ARG A 335 -8.92 -19.92 -16.02
C ARG A 335 -9.56 -18.56 -16.27
N PHE A 336 -8.77 -17.47 -16.24
CA PHE A 336 -9.25 -16.16 -16.70
C PHE A 336 -9.43 -16.11 -18.22
N ARG A 337 -8.65 -16.88 -19.01
CA ARG A 337 -8.87 -17.04 -20.45
C ARG A 337 -10.11 -17.90 -20.76
N GLU A 338 -10.37 -18.93 -20.00
CA GLU A 338 -11.55 -19.80 -20.19
C GLU A 338 -12.87 -19.17 -19.69
N SER A 339 -12.84 -18.31 -18.65
CA SER A 339 -14.01 -17.50 -18.25
C SER A 339 -14.12 -16.18 -19.01
N ALA A 340 -13.11 -15.77 -19.73
CA ALA A 340 -13.05 -14.58 -20.59
C ALA A 340 -13.30 -14.93 -22.07
N VAL A 341 -14.21 -15.85 -22.33
CA VAL A 341 -14.86 -15.91 -23.65
C VAL A 341 -15.96 -14.84 -23.65
N ASP A 342 -15.58 -13.60 -23.37
CA ASP A 342 -16.19 -12.40 -23.90
C ASP A 342 -15.24 -11.22 -23.68
N ARG A 343 -14.85 -10.60 -24.76
CA ARG A 343 -13.88 -9.55 -25.02
C ARG A 343 -13.75 -8.55 -23.87
N THR A 344 -12.51 -8.21 -23.51
CA THR A 344 -12.16 -6.94 -22.80
C THR A 344 -13.07 -5.85 -23.36
N PRO A 345 -13.75 -5.04 -22.52
CA PRO A 345 -14.54 -3.92 -23.06
C PRO A 345 -13.62 -3.12 -23.97
N GLN A 346 -14.00 -2.95 -25.24
CA GLN A 346 -13.15 -2.40 -26.30
C GLN A 346 -12.56 -1.01 -25.98
N ASN A 347 -13.05 -0.34 -24.94
CA ASN A 347 -12.59 0.98 -24.49
C ASN A 347 -12.44 1.01 -22.96
N SER A 348 -11.50 0.23 -22.42
CA SER A 348 -11.21 0.28 -20.98
C SER A 348 -9.88 0.97 -20.73
N LEU A 349 -9.85 1.84 -19.71
CA LEU A 349 -8.71 2.69 -19.39
C LEU A 349 -8.39 2.66 -17.90
N VAL A 350 -7.12 2.69 -17.57
CA VAL A 350 -6.61 3.00 -16.23
C VAL A 350 -5.76 4.26 -16.28
N VAL A 351 -5.92 5.15 -15.30
CA VAL A 351 -5.08 6.34 -15.13
C VAL A 351 -4.08 6.04 -14.04
N LEU A 352 -2.79 6.00 -14.39
CA LEU A 352 -1.72 5.77 -13.42
C LEU A 352 -1.42 7.03 -12.61
N PRO A 353 -0.94 6.88 -11.36
CA PRO A 353 -0.46 8.01 -10.59
C PRO A 353 0.62 8.79 -11.35
N PHE A 354 0.43 10.10 -11.46
CA PHE A 354 1.39 10.95 -12.14
C PHE A 354 2.68 11.05 -11.32
N THR A 355 3.82 10.85 -11.98
CA THR A 355 5.13 10.91 -11.34
C THR A 355 5.56 12.36 -11.13
N ASN A 356 5.85 12.75 -9.90
CA ASN A 356 6.44 14.06 -9.60
C ASN A 356 7.91 14.07 -10.03
N LEU A 357 8.27 14.98 -10.92
CA LEU A 357 9.63 15.16 -11.42
C LEU A 357 10.42 16.22 -10.63
N GLY A 358 9.81 16.92 -9.68
CA GLY A 358 10.42 18.01 -8.92
C GLY A 358 11.11 17.57 -7.63
N ALA A 359 12.13 18.34 -7.22
CA ALA A 359 12.84 18.13 -5.94
C ALA A 359 12.05 18.60 -4.70
N THR A 360 10.95 19.33 -4.88
CA THR A 360 10.10 19.78 -3.79
C THR A 360 9.27 18.60 -3.28
N ALA A 361 9.19 18.49 -1.96
CA ALA A 361 8.40 17.50 -1.25
C ALA A 361 6.88 17.73 -1.43
N VAL A 362 6.41 17.59 -2.64
CA VAL A 362 4.99 17.39 -2.90
C VAL A 362 4.69 15.96 -2.47
N ALA A 363 3.71 15.80 -1.58
CA ALA A 363 3.39 14.49 -1.00
C ALA A 363 3.30 13.40 -2.09
N PRO A 364 3.84 12.19 -1.87
CA PRO A 364 3.78 11.08 -2.83
C PRO A 364 2.37 10.76 -3.31
N LEU A 365 1.37 11.13 -2.51
CA LEU A 365 -0.06 10.96 -2.78
C LEU A 365 -0.62 11.95 -3.83
N TYR A 366 0.13 13.00 -4.18
CA TYR A 366 -0.34 14.03 -5.11
C TYR A 366 -0.58 13.48 -6.53
N GLY A 367 0.35 12.65 -7.01
CA GLY A 367 0.18 11.97 -8.29
C GLY A 367 -1.03 11.03 -8.33
N PHE A 368 -1.36 10.41 -7.21
CA PHE A 368 -2.58 9.61 -7.06
C PHE A 368 -3.83 10.47 -7.12
N ALA A 369 -3.87 11.58 -6.38
CA ALA A 369 -5.01 12.47 -6.35
C ALA A 369 -5.31 13.08 -7.73
N LEU A 370 -4.26 13.45 -8.46
CA LEU A 370 -4.37 13.96 -9.84
C LEU A 370 -4.93 12.87 -10.77
N ALA A 371 -4.41 11.65 -10.68
CA ALA A 371 -4.91 10.52 -11.46
C ALA A 371 -6.38 10.18 -11.15
N ASP A 372 -6.75 10.21 -9.86
CA ASP A 372 -8.11 9.95 -9.40
C ASP A 372 -9.09 11.01 -9.93
N ALA A 373 -8.68 12.26 -9.90
CA ALA A 373 -9.47 13.38 -10.41
C ALA A 373 -9.67 13.32 -11.95
N ILE A 374 -8.62 12.96 -12.71
CA ILE A 374 -8.71 12.73 -14.16
C ILE A 374 -9.60 11.52 -14.44
N ALA A 375 -9.43 10.41 -13.70
CA ALA A 375 -10.23 9.21 -13.83
C ALA A 375 -11.73 9.48 -13.58
N ALA A 376 -12.05 10.25 -12.54
CA ALA A 376 -13.43 10.65 -12.23
C ALA A 376 -14.10 11.46 -13.35
N ARG A 377 -13.33 12.34 -14.02
CA ARG A 377 -13.85 13.09 -15.18
C ARG A 377 -14.02 12.20 -16.42
N LEU A 378 -13.05 11.34 -16.72
CA LEU A 378 -13.13 10.39 -17.83
C LEU A 378 -14.27 9.38 -17.67
N ALA A 379 -14.63 9.03 -16.43
CA ALA A 379 -15.76 8.14 -16.14
C ALA A 379 -17.13 8.70 -16.54
N ARG A 380 -17.23 10.01 -16.82
CA ARG A 380 -18.44 10.65 -17.36
C ARG A 380 -18.65 10.34 -18.85
N ILE A 381 -17.68 9.74 -19.53
CA ILE A 381 -17.76 9.35 -20.94
C ILE A 381 -18.44 7.96 -21.02
N PRO A 382 -19.67 7.86 -21.56
CA PRO A 382 -20.40 6.59 -21.52
C PRO A 382 -19.76 5.43 -22.29
N SER A 383 -18.95 5.73 -23.32
CA SER A 383 -18.24 4.72 -24.14
C SER A 383 -16.94 4.22 -23.49
N LEU A 384 -16.54 4.75 -22.32
CA LEU A 384 -15.25 4.45 -21.68
C LEU A 384 -15.44 3.79 -20.31
N VAL A 385 -14.79 2.66 -20.10
CA VAL A 385 -14.77 1.95 -18.82
C VAL A 385 -13.51 2.32 -18.06
N ILE A 386 -13.65 3.05 -16.94
CA ILE A 386 -12.49 3.48 -16.14
C ILE A 386 -12.24 2.51 -14.98
N ARG A 387 -10.99 2.03 -14.86
CA ARG A 387 -10.55 1.31 -13.67
C ARG A 387 -10.26 2.32 -12.55
N PRO A 388 -10.77 2.11 -11.34
CA PRO A 388 -10.57 3.05 -10.24
C PRO A 388 -9.11 3.13 -9.82
N SER A 389 -8.65 4.35 -9.54
CA SER A 389 -7.29 4.62 -9.07
C SER A 389 -6.95 3.90 -7.75
N SER A 390 -7.95 3.63 -6.92
CA SER A 390 -7.80 2.92 -5.64
C SER A 390 -7.21 1.51 -5.79
N ILE A 391 -7.44 0.85 -6.92
CA ILE A 391 -6.87 -0.48 -7.17
C ILE A 391 -5.35 -0.42 -7.32
N LEU A 392 -4.86 0.68 -7.83
CA LEU A 392 -3.45 0.91 -8.03
C LEU A 392 -2.69 1.00 -6.71
N MET A 393 -3.34 1.40 -5.61
CA MET A 393 -2.74 1.42 -4.27
C MET A 393 -2.41 0.02 -3.73
N ARG A 394 -3.05 -1.01 -4.26
CA ARG A 394 -2.80 -2.42 -3.91
C ARG A 394 -1.71 -3.08 -4.77
N LEU A 395 -1.30 -2.43 -5.85
CA LEU A 395 -0.29 -2.93 -6.77
C LEU A 395 1.05 -2.24 -6.53
N PRO A 396 2.18 -2.93 -6.73
CA PRO A 396 3.51 -2.31 -6.67
C PRO A 396 3.80 -1.51 -7.95
N ILE A 397 2.95 -0.51 -8.27
CA ILE A 397 2.96 0.22 -9.56
C ILE A 397 4.31 0.90 -9.83
N ALA A 398 4.96 1.41 -8.78
CA ALA A 398 6.26 2.04 -8.92
C ALA A 398 7.35 1.11 -9.50
N GLN A 399 7.08 -0.20 -9.55
CA GLN A 399 7.98 -1.25 -10.03
C GLN A 399 7.51 -1.88 -11.35
N MET A 400 6.34 -1.51 -11.85
CA MET A 400 5.75 -2.05 -13.05
C MET A 400 5.82 -1.01 -14.17
N ASP A 401 6.17 -1.44 -15.37
CA ASP A 401 5.98 -0.57 -16.53
C ASP A 401 4.47 -0.38 -16.79
N PRO A 402 4.06 0.75 -17.36
CA PRO A 402 2.65 1.06 -17.60
C PRO A 402 1.89 -0.01 -18.37
N LEU A 403 2.51 -0.63 -19.38
CA LEU A 403 1.87 -1.67 -20.19
C LEU A 403 1.62 -2.94 -19.38
N SER A 404 2.57 -3.34 -18.53
CA SER A 404 2.39 -4.46 -17.61
C SER A 404 1.26 -4.22 -16.59
N VAL A 405 1.06 -2.97 -16.15
CA VAL A 405 -0.10 -2.62 -15.32
C VAL A 405 -1.39 -2.78 -16.12
N GLY A 406 -1.41 -2.29 -17.35
CA GLY A 406 -2.57 -2.42 -18.25
C GLY A 406 -2.96 -3.87 -18.50
N GLN A 407 -1.99 -4.72 -18.79
CA GLN A 407 -2.20 -6.17 -18.98
C GLN A 407 -2.76 -6.83 -17.71
N ARG A 408 -2.19 -6.50 -16.56
CA ARG A 408 -2.63 -7.05 -15.27
C ARG A 408 -4.05 -6.62 -14.89
N LEU A 409 -4.43 -5.39 -15.22
CA LEU A 409 -5.77 -4.86 -14.95
C LEU A 409 -6.78 -5.14 -16.06
N LEU A 410 -6.38 -5.85 -17.11
CA LEU A 410 -7.20 -6.20 -18.27
C LEU A 410 -7.88 -4.93 -18.83
N VAL A 411 -7.08 -3.91 -19.16
CA VAL A 411 -7.54 -2.69 -19.84
C VAL A 411 -6.93 -2.58 -21.23
N SER A 412 -7.66 -1.90 -22.12
CA SER A 412 -7.18 -1.61 -23.48
C SER A 412 -6.18 -0.46 -23.51
N PHE A 413 -6.32 0.49 -22.58
CA PHE A 413 -5.50 1.70 -22.55
C PHE A 413 -4.95 2.00 -21.16
N VAL A 414 -3.78 2.63 -21.13
CA VAL A 414 -3.14 3.15 -19.92
C VAL A 414 -2.80 4.61 -20.14
N LEU A 415 -3.33 5.50 -19.29
CA LEU A 415 -2.92 6.89 -19.22
C LEU A 415 -1.82 7.01 -18.16
N ALA A 416 -0.62 7.36 -18.57
CA ALA A 416 0.53 7.57 -17.71
C ALA A 416 1.04 9.00 -17.88
N GLY A 417 1.59 9.59 -16.81
CA GLY A 417 2.10 10.95 -16.90
C GLY A 417 3.07 11.29 -15.79
N SER A 418 3.63 12.49 -15.94
CA SER A 418 4.53 13.08 -14.96
C SER A 418 4.27 14.58 -14.87
N PHE A 419 4.60 15.18 -13.75
CA PHE A 419 4.50 16.61 -13.54
C PHE A 419 5.76 17.16 -12.87
N LEU A 420 6.07 18.42 -13.19
CA LEU A 420 7.13 19.19 -12.58
C LEU A 420 6.54 20.49 -12.04
N ARG A 421 6.70 20.74 -10.74
CA ARG A 421 6.39 22.03 -10.12
C ARG A 421 7.59 22.93 -10.21
N SER A 422 7.42 24.12 -10.79
CA SER A 422 8.42 25.19 -10.82
C SER A 422 7.85 26.46 -10.17
N GLU A 423 8.70 27.48 -9.98
CA GLU A 423 8.23 28.81 -9.53
C GLU A 423 7.27 29.49 -10.53
N GLN A 424 7.27 29.04 -11.78
CA GLN A 424 6.45 29.57 -12.87
C GLN A 424 5.15 28.77 -13.11
N GLY A 425 4.87 27.71 -12.34
CA GLY A 425 3.68 26.88 -12.47
C GLY A 425 3.95 25.38 -12.54
N PHE A 426 3.05 24.63 -13.16
CA PHE A 426 3.13 23.19 -13.35
C PHE A 426 3.30 22.84 -14.83
N ASP A 427 4.33 22.03 -15.11
CA ASP A 427 4.52 21.36 -16.38
C ASP A 427 4.08 19.90 -16.24
N LEU A 428 3.05 19.49 -16.99
CA LEU A 428 2.58 18.11 -17.02
C LEU A 428 2.88 17.50 -18.39
N ASN A 429 3.36 16.25 -18.36
CA ASN A 429 3.47 15.41 -19.54
C ASN A 429 2.58 14.20 -19.35
N TRP A 430 1.88 13.77 -20.40
CA TRP A 430 1.03 12.59 -20.35
C TRP A 430 1.13 11.78 -21.64
N GLN A 431 0.85 10.49 -21.55
CA GLN A 431 0.82 9.56 -22.68
C GLN A 431 -0.33 8.58 -22.49
N LEU A 432 -1.08 8.36 -23.55
CA LEU A 432 -2.07 7.30 -23.68
C LEU A 432 -1.45 6.13 -24.40
N LEU A 433 -1.30 5.01 -23.71
CA LEU A 433 -0.67 3.79 -24.22
C LEU A 433 -1.76 2.78 -24.59
N ASP A 434 -1.67 2.21 -25.77
CA ASP A 434 -2.48 1.08 -26.20
C ASP A 434 -1.80 -0.22 -25.76
N VAL A 435 -2.51 -1.02 -24.95
CA VAL A 435 -1.95 -2.22 -24.30
C VAL A 435 -1.80 -3.36 -25.30
N ASP A 436 -2.73 -3.49 -26.24
CA ASP A 436 -2.73 -4.57 -27.22
C ASP A 436 -1.63 -4.37 -28.28
N THR A 437 -1.50 -3.13 -28.78
CA THR A 437 -0.49 -2.79 -29.78
C THR A 437 0.86 -2.42 -29.17
N GLN A 438 0.93 -2.26 -27.86
CA GLN A 438 2.11 -1.83 -27.11
C GLN A 438 2.71 -0.50 -27.64
N SER A 439 1.87 0.41 -28.08
CA SER A 439 2.27 1.66 -28.71
C SER A 439 1.66 2.89 -28.01
N VAL A 440 2.29 4.05 -28.22
CA VAL A 440 1.71 5.32 -27.78
C VAL A 440 0.61 5.74 -28.75
N ARG A 441 -0.62 5.83 -28.27
CA ARG A 441 -1.79 6.25 -29.05
C ARG A 441 -1.87 7.76 -29.19
N ALA A 442 -1.59 8.47 -28.10
CA ALA A 442 -1.55 9.92 -28.01
C ALA A 442 -0.66 10.37 -26.85
N GLY A 443 -0.25 11.62 -26.85
CA GLY A 443 0.49 12.22 -25.75
C GLY A 443 0.63 13.72 -25.95
N GLY A 444 0.82 14.44 -24.85
CA GLY A 444 0.92 15.87 -24.84
C GLY A 444 1.67 16.42 -23.63
N ALA A 445 1.90 17.74 -23.67
CA ALA A 445 2.47 18.50 -22.57
C ALA A 445 1.56 19.71 -22.30
N ILE A 446 1.20 19.90 -21.04
CA ILE A 446 0.36 20.99 -20.56
C ILE A 446 1.17 21.84 -19.60
N ARG A 447 1.17 23.16 -19.83
CA ARG A 447 1.74 24.12 -18.90
C ARG A 447 0.65 25.00 -18.31
N VAL A 448 0.53 25.00 -16.97
CA VAL A 448 -0.43 25.85 -16.24
C VAL A 448 0.32 26.76 -15.27
N ALA A 449 -0.06 28.05 -15.21
CA ALA A 449 0.59 29.04 -14.36
C ALA A 449 0.32 28.83 -12.86
N SER A 450 -0.76 28.17 -12.53
CA SER A 450 -1.09 27.68 -11.18
C SER A 450 -1.66 26.28 -11.33
N LEU A 451 -1.75 25.49 -10.25
CA LEU A 451 -2.41 24.20 -10.33
C LEU A 451 -3.93 24.41 -10.47
N ASP A 452 -4.34 24.78 -11.66
CA ASP A 452 -5.73 24.71 -12.05
C ASP A 452 -6.07 23.28 -12.43
N LEU A 453 -6.48 22.53 -11.41
CA LEU A 453 -6.83 21.11 -11.55
C LEU A 453 -7.94 20.88 -12.56
N ILE A 454 -8.90 21.80 -12.64
CA ILE A 454 -10.06 21.72 -13.53
C ILE A 454 -9.62 21.88 -14.97
N ALA A 455 -8.76 22.86 -15.24
CA ALA A 455 -8.20 23.07 -16.58
C ALA A 455 -7.39 21.84 -17.04
N VAL A 456 -6.51 21.32 -16.17
CA VAL A 456 -5.70 20.11 -16.46
C VAL A 456 -6.56 18.89 -16.74
N GLN A 457 -7.55 18.61 -15.88
CA GLN A 457 -8.48 17.49 -16.08
C GLN A 457 -9.26 17.63 -17.38
N THR A 458 -9.72 18.84 -17.68
CA THR A 458 -10.53 19.13 -18.87
C THR A 458 -9.71 18.91 -20.13
N GLU A 459 -8.50 19.45 -20.19
CA GLU A 459 -7.63 19.33 -21.35
C GLU A 459 -7.22 17.90 -21.61
N ILE A 460 -6.71 17.17 -20.58
CA ILE A 460 -6.33 15.78 -20.73
C ILE A 460 -7.54 14.91 -21.13
N SER A 461 -8.70 15.14 -20.52
CA SER A 461 -9.91 14.34 -20.83
C SER A 461 -10.39 14.56 -22.27
N ASN A 462 -10.33 15.79 -22.75
CA ASN A 462 -10.72 16.11 -24.13
C ASN A 462 -9.76 15.48 -25.15
N GLU A 463 -8.44 15.57 -24.91
CA GLU A 463 -7.44 14.96 -25.78
C GLU A 463 -7.49 13.45 -25.78
N VAL A 464 -7.68 12.82 -24.62
CA VAL A 464 -7.87 11.37 -24.50
C VAL A 464 -9.14 10.93 -25.26
N PHE A 465 -10.24 11.67 -25.11
CA PHE A 465 -11.47 11.39 -25.85
C PHE A 465 -11.27 11.48 -27.37
N ALA A 466 -10.65 12.55 -27.85
CA ALA A 466 -10.34 12.74 -29.27
C ALA A 466 -9.48 11.59 -29.81
N ALA A 467 -8.44 11.20 -29.08
CA ALA A 467 -7.55 10.10 -29.46
C ALA A 467 -8.27 8.74 -29.53
N LEU A 468 -9.21 8.49 -28.64
CA LEU A 468 -9.97 7.23 -28.63
C LEU A 468 -11.01 7.14 -29.75
N HIS A 469 -11.61 8.28 -30.17
CA HIS A 469 -12.62 8.32 -31.20
C HIS A 469 -12.10 8.67 -32.61
N GLY A 470 -10.78 8.86 -32.75
CA GLY A 470 -10.16 9.17 -34.04
C GLY A 470 -10.49 10.59 -34.57
N LEU A 471 -10.87 11.52 -33.69
CA LEU A 471 -11.16 12.90 -33.99
C LEU A 471 -9.87 13.72 -33.98
N SER A 472 -9.79 14.74 -34.84
CA SER A 472 -8.63 15.64 -34.86
C SER A 472 -8.70 16.63 -33.70
N ALA A 473 -7.55 17.04 -33.17
CA ALA A 473 -7.46 18.10 -32.17
C ALA A 473 -8.01 19.40 -32.77
N GLY A 474 -9.22 19.78 -32.38
CA GLY A 474 -9.92 20.96 -32.93
C GLY A 474 -11.41 20.75 -33.22
N ASP A 475 -11.88 19.51 -33.31
CA ASP A 475 -13.28 19.21 -33.36
C ASP A 475 -13.89 19.52 -31.98
N GLN A 476 -14.73 20.54 -31.91
CA GLN A 476 -15.44 20.86 -30.67
C GLN A 476 -16.37 19.68 -30.37
N ILE A 477 -15.92 18.88 -29.39
CA ILE A 477 -16.73 17.83 -28.84
C ILE A 477 -17.79 18.53 -27.99
N ASP A 478 -19.06 18.24 -28.27
CA ASP A 478 -20.12 18.41 -27.26
C ASP A 478 -19.81 17.42 -26.13
N ALA A 479 -18.73 17.69 -25.39
CA ALA A 479 -18.49 17.07 -24.07
C ALA A 479 -19.78 17.31 -23.29
N PRO A 480 -20.31 16.30 -22.56
CA PRO A 480 -21.52 16.49 -21.77
C PRO A 480 -21.36 17.81 -21.04
N ARG A 481 -22.22 18.81 -21.40
CA ARG A 481 -22.13 20.18 -20.89
C ARG A 481 -21.92 20.07 -19.38
N ALA A 482 -20.74 20.46 -18.92
CA ALA A 482 -20.51 20.74 -17.53
C ALA A 482 -21.62 21.75 -17.14
N GLY A 483 -22.63 21.24 -16.47
CA GLY A 483 -23.58 22.11 -15.81
C GLY A 483 -22.78 22.91 -14.81
N THR A 484 -22.86 24.23 -14.90
CA THR A 484 -22.31 25.20 -13.97
C THR A 484 -20.80 25.45 -14.04
N ARG A 485 -20.45 26.70 -14.22
CA ARG A 485 -19.16 27.39 -14.13
C ARG A 485 -18.03 26.55 -13.54
N ASP A 486 -17.12 26.10 -14.42
CA ASP A 486 -15.78 25.71 -14.05
C ASP A 486 -15.06 26.96 -13.46
N ALA A 487 -15.31 27.23 -12.19
CA ALA A 487 -14.54 28.25 -11.49
C ALA A 487 -13.14 27.65 -11.27
N SER A 488 -12.12 28.32 -11.83
CA SER A 488 -10.73 27.97 -11.54
C SER A 488 -10.49 28.14 -10.04
N LEU A 489 -10.15 27.05 -9.35
CA LEU A 489 -9.78 27.13 -7.94
C LEU A 489 -8.49 27.93 -7.79
N PRO A 490 -8.36 28.81 -6.79
CA PRO A 490 -7.06 29.35 -6.41
C PRO A 490 -6.03 28.24 -6.17
N GLY A 491 -4.82 28.39 -6.67
CA GLY A 491 -3.79 27.33 -6.60
C GLY A 491 -3.61 26.66 -5.24
N PRO A 492 -3.60 27.40 -4.11
CA PRO A 492 -3.52 26.80 -2.77
C PRO A 492 -4.69 25.88 -2.43
N VAL A 493 -5.92 26.25 -2.79
CA VAL A 493 -7.14 25.46 -2.49
C VAL A 493 -7.16 24.18 -3.30
N SER A 494 -6.70 24.22 -4.56
CA SER A 494 -6.55 23.02 -5.40
C SER A 494 -5.56 22.03 -4.79
N GLU A 495 -4.48 22.53 -4.22
CA GLU A 495 -3.44 21.72 -3.58
C GLU A 495 -3.97 21.03 -2.31
N GLU A 496 -4.71 21.75 -1.47
CA GLU A 496 -5.35 21.21 -0.27
C GLU A 496 -6.42 20.16 -0.60
N TYR A 497 -7.23 20.41 -1.63
CA TYR A 497 -8.19 19.42 -2.11
C TYR A 497 -7.53 18.12 -2.54
N LEU A 498 -6.44 18.19 -3.33
CA LEU A 498 -5.70 17.00 -3.75
C LEU A 498 -5.08 16.27 -2.56
N GLN A 499 -4.55 17.00 -1.60
CA GLN A 499 -4.00 16.41 -0.37
C GLN A 499 -5.10 15.73 0.45
N ALA A 500 -6.27 16.35 0.58
CA ALA A 500 -7.42 15.77 1.26
C ALA A 500 -7.90 14.49 0.59
N ARG A 501 -8.04 14.49 -0.74
CA ARG A 501 -8.40 13.30 -1.55
C ARG A 501 -7.41 12.17 -1.36
N ALA A 502 -6.12 12.47 -1.40
CA ALA A 502 -5.07 11.49 -1.22
C ALA A 502 -5.09 10.84 0.18
N LEU A 503 -5.30 11.64 1.23
CA LEU A 503 -5.42 11.15 2.61
C LEU A 503 -6.66 10.27 2.78
N LEU A 504 -7.81 10.70 2.23
CA LEU A 504 -9.06 9.94 2.28
C LEU A 504 -8.92 8.60 1.53
N SER A 505 -8.33 8.60 0.35
CA SER A 505 -8.08 7.38 -0.41
C SER A 505 -7.10 6.44 0.32
N SER A 506 -6.03 6.99 0.92
CA SER A 506 -5.09 6.22 1.75
C SER A 506 -5.79 5.59 2.96
N PHE A 507 -6.64 6.35 3.63
CA PHE A 507 -7.45 5.85 4.73
C PHE A 507 -8.32 4.67 4.29
N MET A 508 -9.09 4.83 3.22
CA MET A 508 -10.04 3.81 2.77
C MET A 508 -9.40 2.51 2.28
N VAL A 509 -8.17 2.59 1.73
CA VAL A 509 -7.54 1.43 1.05
C VAL A 509 -6.41 0.81 1.89
N ARG A 510 -5.70 1.59 2.69
CA ARG A 510 -4.42 1.18 3.31
C ARG A 510 -4.36 1.31 4.80
N THR A 511 -4.73 2.47 5.35
CA THR A 511 -4.34 2.79 6.72
C THR A 511 -5.44 2.55 7.75
N GLY A 512 -6.71 2.81 7.41
CA GLY A 512 -7.78 2.86 8.40
C GLY A 512 -7.50 3.86 9.55
N SER A 513 -6.46 4.69 9.40
CA SER A 513 -5.94 5.55 10.46
C SER A 513 -6.86 6.74 10.71
N ARG A 514 -7.42 6.83 11.92
CA ARG A 514 -8.23 7.99 12.30
C ARG A 514 -7.52 9.32 12.05
N GLY A 515 -6.21 9.40 12.31
CA GLY A 515 -5.45 10.63 12.07
C GLY A 515 -5.37 11.05 10.59
N ASP A 516 -5.40 10.11 9.64
CA ASP A 516 -5.47 10.44 8.22
C ASP A 516 -6.87 10.94 7.85
N LEU A 517 -7.90 10.35 8.42
CA LEU A 517 -9.28 10.79 8.24
C LEU A 517 -9.50 12.20 8.84
N ASP A 518 -9.01 12.46 10.06
CA ASP A 518 -9.12 13.77 10.72
C ASP A 518 -8.45 14.88 9.89
N ARG A 519 -7.28 14.59 9.31
CA ARG A 519 -6.57 15.55 8.43
C ARG A 519 -7.30 15.75 7.09
N ALA A 520 -7.79 14.67 6.47
CA ALA A 520 -8.57 14.78 5.25
C ALA A 520 -9.82 15.64 5.47
N HIS A 521 -10.53 15.39 6.57
CA HIS A 521 -11.70 16.16 6.97
C HIS A 521 -11.39 17.65 7.16
N SER A 522 -10.32 17.97 7.91
CA SER A 522 -9.92 19.38 8.15
C SER A 522 -9.58 20.09 6.83
N LEU A 523 -8.88 19.43 5.92
CA LEU A 523 -8.54 20.01 4.62
C LEU A 523 -9.78 20.21 3.75
N PHE A 524 -10.71 19.24 3.67
CA PHE A 524 -11.96 19.43 2.94
C PHE A 524 -12.82 20.54 3.54
N THR A 525 -12.86 20.67 4.88
CA THR A 525 -13.57 21.77 5.55
C THR A 525 -13.01 23.10 5.10
N HIS A 526 -11.68 23.29 5.15
CA HIS A 526 -11.03 24.51 4.69
C HIS A 526 -11.27 24.79 3.20
N VAL A 527 -11.25 23.77 2.36
CA VAL A 527 -11.59 23.88 0.92
C VAL A 527 -13.01 24.40 0.73
N THR A 528 -14.01 23.85 1.43
CA THR A 528 -15.42 24.24 1.31
C THR A 528 -15.72 25.60 1.95
N GLU A 529 -14.96 26.01 2.97
CA GLU A 529 -15.04 27.35 3.56
C GLU A 529 -14.43 28.42 2.63
N THR A 530 -13.35 28.08 1.92
CA THR A 530 -12.65 29.01 1.04
C THR A 530 -13.33 29.14 -0.31
N ASP A 531 -13.84 28.02 -0.85
CA ASP A 531 -14.63 28.00 -2.10
C ASP A 531 -15.91 27.17 -1.90
N PRO A 532 -16.99 27.81 -1.42
CA PRO A 532 -18.28 27.16 -1.22
C PRO A 532 -18.96 26.67 -2.50
N GLU A 533 -18.55 27.14 -3.69
CA GLU A 533 -19.10 26.71 -4.99
C GLU A 533 -18.40 25.48 -5.57
N PHE A 534 -17.36 24.96 -4.91
CA PHE A 534 -16.63 23.78 -5.36
C PHE A 534 -17.30 22.46 -4.93
N ALA A 535 -18.13 21.90 -5.81
CA ALA A 535 -18.94 20.69 -5.56
C ALA A 535 -18.10 19.48 -5.10
N ALA A 536 -16.90 19.27 -5.66
CA ALA A 536 -16.05 18.13 -5.31
C ALA A 536 -15.48 18.24 -3.89
N GLY A 537 -15.28 19.44 -3.35
CA GLY A 537 -14.91 19.68 -1.97
C GLY A 537 -15.99 19.18 -1.00
N TRP A 538 -17.24 19.57 -1.25
CA TRP A 538 -18.40 19.11 -0.48
C TRP A 538 -18.59 17.59 -0.57
N CYS A 539 -18.40 17.00 -1.75
CA CYS A 539 -18.44 15.55 -1.93
C CYS A 539 -17.38 14.85 -1.09
N GLY A 540 -16.12 15.33 -1.13
CA GLY A 540 -15.03 14.79 -0.33
C GLY A 540 -15.27 14.90 1.18
N LEU A 541 -15.82 16.03 1.64
CA LEU A 541 -16.19 16.24 3.05
C LEU A 541 -17.28 15.25 3.48
N GLY A 542 -18.34 15.10 2.69
CA GLY A 542 -19.42 14.15 2.96
C GLY A 542 -18.93 12.69 3.01
N ILE A 543 -17.97 12.31 2.14
CA ILE A 543 -17.36 10.98 2.19
C ILE A 543 -16.55 10.81 3.48
N ALA A 544 -15.74 11.79 3.89
CA ALA A 544 -14.98 11.75 5.13
C ALA A 544 -15.91 11.61 6.35
N GLU A 545 -16.99 12.38 6.41
CA GLU A 545 -18.02 12.27 7.45
C GLU A 545 -18.65 10.87 7.51
N LEU A 546 -18.94 10.26 6.35
CA LEU A 546 -19.49 8.92 6.28
C LEU A 546 -18.48 7.86 6.77
N GLN A 547 -17.16 8.05 6.56
CA GLN A 547 -16.14 7.13 7.05
C GLN A 547 -16.03 7.17 8.59
N TYR A 548 -16.24 8.30 9.26
CA TYR A 548 -16.33 8.33 10.73
C TYR A 548 -17.40 7.37 11.25
N VAL A 549 -18.55 7.36 10.61
CA VAL A 549 -19.67 6.47 11.01
C VAL A 549 -19.31 5.00 10.75
N ARG A 550 -18.81 4.70 9.54
CA ARG A 550 -18.53 3.31 9.13
C ARG A 550 -17.45 2.61 9.96
N HIS A 551 -16.51 3.38 10.49
CA HIS A 551 -15.40 2.86 11.30
C HIS A 551 -15.62 3.03 12.81
N GLY A 552 -16.83 3.48 13.22
CA GLY A 552 -17.17 3.65 14.64
C GLY A 552 -16.43 4.81 15.32
N PHE A 553 -15.85 5.75 14.56
CA PHE A 553 -15.15 6.92 15.10
C PHE A 553 -16.09 8.08 15.42
N GLY A 554 -17.35 8.03 14.95
CA GLY A 554 -18.36 9.05 15.10
C GLY A 554 -19.78 8.49 15.11
N GLY A 555 -20.73 9.33 15.52
CA GLY A 555 -22.14 8.97 15.68
C GLY A 555 -23.06 9.73 14.73
N GLN A 556 -24.30 9.91 15.17
CA GLN A 556 -25.41 10.49 14.40
C GLN A 556 -25.10 11.88 13.81
N ILE A 557 -24.27 12.68 14.47
CA ILE A 557 -23.88 14.01 14.00
C ILE A 557 -23.16 13.94 12.65
N HIS A 558 -22.23 12.99 12.48
CA HIS A 558 -21.49 12.81 11.24
C HIS A 558 -22.41 12.37 10.08
N VAL A 559 -23.47 11.63 10.36
CA VAL A 559 -24.47 11.28 9.34
C VAL A 559 -25.24 12.51 8.89
N MET A 560 -25.60 13.41 9.82
CA MET A 560 -26.29 14.66 9.47
C MET A 560 -25.38 15.58 8.65
N HIS A 561 -24.10 15.65 8.99
CA HIS A 561 -23.11 16.41 8.23
C HIS A 561 -22.93 15.81 6.83
N ALA A 562 -22.70 14.50 6.72
CA ALA A 562 -22.58 13.83 5.42
C ALA A 562 -23.80 14.11 4.50
N ARG A 563 -25.00 14.10 5.06
CA ARG A 563 -26.23 14.43 4.30
C ARG A 563 -26.18 15.84 3.75
N ARG A 564 -25.91 16.84 4.62
CA ARG A 564 -25.78 18.24 4.22
C ARG A 564 -24.75 18.39 3.10
N ASP A 565 -23.59 17.79 3.27
CA ASP A 565 -22.47 17.96 2.37
C ASP A 565 -22.73 17.31 0.99
N PHE A 566 -23.37 16.13 0.96
CA PHE A 566 -23.83 15.55 -0.31
C PHE A 566 -24.97 16.35 -0.96
N ASP A 567 -25.87 16.91 -0.18
CA ASP A 567 -26.96 17.74 -0.71
C ASP A 567 -26.40 19.06 -1.31
N GLU A 568 -25.39 19.69 -0.68
CA GLU A 568 -24.68 20.86 -1.26
C GLU A 568 -23.86 20.46 -2.49
N ALA A 569 -23.12 19.34 -2.45
CA ALA A 569 -22.40 18.86 -3.63
C ALA A 569 -23.33 18.64 -4.83
N LEU A 570 -24.50 18.02 -4.62
CA LEU A 570 -25.47 17.72 -5.68
C LEU A 570 -26.31 18.94 -6.12
N LYS A 571 -26.42 19.95 -5.30
CA LYS A 571 -27.02 21.25 -5.68
C LYS A 571 -26.08 21.98 -6.65
N LEU A 572 -24.78 21.88 -6.45
CA LEU A 572 -23.75 22.49 -7.30
C LEU A 572 -23.49 21.66 -8.57
N ASP A 573 -23.38 20.33 -8.45
CA ASP A 573 -23.22 19.39 -9.58
C ASP A 573 -24.21 18.20 -9.46
N PRO A 574 -25.45 18.34 -9.99
CA PRO A 574 -26.45 17.27 -9.94
C PRO A 574 -26.03 15.99 -10.69
N ALA A 575 -25.09 16.10 -11.63
CA ALA A 575 -24.58 14.98 -12.43
C ALA A 575 -23.39 14.26 -11.76
N SER A 576 -22.95 14.69 -10.58
CA SER A 576 -21.84 14.04 -9.86
C SER A 576 -22.19 12.59 -9.51
N THR A 577 -21.62 11.64 -10.25
CA THR A 577 -21.79 10.20 -10.01
C THR A 577 -21.29 9.82 -8.61
N GLU A 578 -20.14 10.34 -8.19
CA GLU A 578 -19.54 10.05 -6.88
C GLU A 578 -20.44 10.54 -5.73
N ALA A 579 -20.91 11.80 -5.78
CA ALA A 579 -21.79 12.33 -4.74
C ALA A 579 -23.11 11.57 -4.66
N ASN A 580 -23.74 11.28 -5.81
CA ASN A 580 -24.96 10.46 -5.87
C ASN A 580 -24.75 9.06 -5.28
N LEU A 581 -23.64 8.42 -5.59
CA LEU A 581 -23.30 7.07 -5.17
C LEU A 581 -23.13 6.99 -3.66
N TYR A 582 -22.32 7.87 -3.06
CA TYR A 582 -22.12 7.89 -1.61
C TYR A 582 -23.37 8.34 -0.86
N ARG A 583 -24.17 9.24 -1.43
CA ARG A 583 -25.49 9.60 -0.88
C ARG A 583 -26.42 8.39 -0.85
N ILE A 584 -26.44 7.57 -1.90
CA ILE A 584 -27.23 6.32 -1.92
C ILE A 584 -26.73 5.34 -0.86
N TYR A 585 -25.42 5.16 -0.70
CA TYR A 585 -24.86 4.36 0.37
C TYR A 585 -25.37 4.79 1.74
N MET A 586 -25.37 6.10 2.00
CA MET A 586 -25.88 6.67 3.24
C MET A 586 -27.37 6.38 3.41
N LEU A 587 -28.18 6.59 2.37
CA LEU A 587 -29.62 6.34 2.41
C LEU A 587 -29.95 4.86 2.68
N LEU A 588 -29.21 3.94 2.06
CA LEU A 588 -29.37 2.49 2.30
C LEU A 588 -29.08 2.12 3.75
N SER A 589 -27.99 2.66 4.33
CA SER A 589 -27.60 2.39 5.72
C SER A 589 -28.56 3.00 6.75
N ARG A 590 -29.48 3.88 6.33
CA ARG A 590 -30.44 4.55 7.21
C ARG A 590 -31.90 4.11 7.01
N GLY A 591 -32.12 3.11 6.16
CA GLY A 591 -33.47 2.66 5.86
C GLY A 591 -34.30 3.61 4.97
N GLU A 592 -33.72 4.68 4.42
CA GLU A 592 -34.38 5.59 3.47
C GLU A 592 -34.39 4.97 2.05
N LYS A 593 -34.91 3.76 1.95
CA LYS A 593 -34.76 2.88 0.79
C LYS A 593 -35.51 3.34 -0.45
N GLU A 594 -36.64 4.05 -0.30
CA GLU A 594 -37.39 4.52 -1.46
C GLU A 594 -36.56 5.54 -2.25
N SER A 595 -35.98 6.51 -1.56
CA SER A 595 -35.06 7.47 -2.18
C SER A 595 -33.82 6.80 -2.76
N ALA A 596 -33.27 5.81 -2.04
CA ALA A 596 -32.13 5.03 -2.52
C ALA A 596 -32.45 4.25 -3.81
N ARG A 597 -33.62 3.58 -3.92
CA ARG A 597 -34.05 2.84 -5.12
C ARG A 597 -34.13 3.74 -6.35
N HIS A 598 -34.75 4.91 -6.21
CA HIS A 598 -34.82 5.90 -7.29
C HIS A 598 -33.43 6.40 -7.69
N GLY A 599 -32.58 6.70 -6.71
CA GLY A 599 -31.20 7.09 -6.96
C GLY A 599 -30.40 6.02 -7.70
N VAL A 600 -30.53 4.74 -7.32
CA VAL A 600 -29.91 3.61 -8.02
C VAL A 600 -30.38 3.53 -9.48
N ALA A 601 -31.70 3.62 -9.73
CA ALA A 601 -32.22 3.55 -11.08
C ALA A 601 -31.69 4.70 -11.96
N ASN A 602 -31.61 5.91 -11.42
CA ASN A 602 -31.05 7.07 -12.11
C ASN A 602 -29.56 6.88 -12.44
N LEU A 603 -28.78 6.34 -11.50
CA LEU A 603 -27.38 6.04 -11.76
C LEU A 603 -27.20 4.94 -12.80
N LEU A 604 -27.99 3.87 -12.76
CA LEU A 604 -27.96 2.82 -13.77
C LEU A 604 -28.28 3.36 -15.17
N ALA A 605 -29.20 4.34 -15.27
CA ALA A 605 -29.55 4.97 -16.53
C ALA A 605 -28.47 5.93 -17.07
N GLY A 606 -27.71 6.58 -16.19
CA GLY A 606 -26.75 7.63 -16.55
C GLY A 606 -25.27 7.21 -16.53
N ALA A 607 -24.92 6.17 -15.78
CA ALA A 607 -23.54 5.76 -15.54
C ALA A 607 -23.40 4.23 -15.52
N ALA A 608 -24.03 3.54 -16.46
CA ALA A 608 -24.03 2.08 -16.56
C ALA A 608 -22.64 1.45 -16.85
N ASN A 609 -21.64 2.25 -17.21
CA ASN A 609 -20.26 1.83 -17.39
C ASN A 609 -19.41 1.93 -16.11
N ASP A 610 -19.98 2.42 -15.00
CA ASP A 610 -19.31 2.50 -13.71
C ASP A 610 -19.60 1.24 -12.87
N TRP A 611 -18.56 0.44 -12.62
CA TRP A 611 -18.63 -0.80 -11.83
C TRP A 611 -19.23 -0.57 -10.43
N ASN A 612 -18.99 0.60 -9.83
CA ASN A 612 -19.43 0.91 -8.47
C ASN A 612 -20.93 1.16 -8.42
N VAL A 613 -21.52 1.69 -9.50
CA VAL A 613 -22.97 1.83 -9.67
C VAL A 613 -23.63 0.46 -9.64
N HIS A 614 -23.09 -0.52 -10.37
CA HIS A 614 -23.61 -1.90 -10.36
C HIS A 614 -23.40 -2.59 -9.01
N MET A 615 -22.28 -2.33 -8.32
CA MET A 615 -22.08 -2.85 -6.97
C MET A 615 -23.11 -2.31 -5.99
N VAL A 616 -23.40 -1.02 -6.01
CA VAL A 616 -24.39 -0.38 -5.13
C VAL A 616 -25.81 -0.85 -5.48
N ALA A 617 -26.11 -0.99 -6.77
CA ALA A 617 -27.36 -1.59 -7.21
C ALA A 617 -27.54 -3.02 -6.68
N GLY A 618 -26.53 -3.85 -6.79
CA GLY A 618 -26.53 -5.20 -6.24
C GLY A 618 -26.74 -5.23 -4.72
N LEU A 619 -26.14 -4.28 -3.98
CA LEU A 619 -26.33 -4.16 -2.52
C LEU A 619 -27.78 -3.78 -2.18
N ALA A 620 -28.37 -2.81 -2.89
CA ALA A 620 -29.74 -2.38 -2.67
C ALA A 620 -30.73 -3.51 -2.98
N LEU A 621 -30.59 -4.17 -4.12
CA LEU A 621 -31.40 -5.32 -4.54
C LEU A 621 -31.30 -6.49 -3.56
N ARG A 622 -30.09 -6.84 -3.12
CA ARG A 622 -29.86 -7.88 -2.12
C ARG A 622 -30.55 -7.56 -0.80
N GLY A 623 -30.45 -6.31 -0.34
CA GLY A 623 -31.10 -5.84 0.90
C GLY A 623 -32.62 -5.93 0.84
N ASP A 624 -33.20 -5.82 -0.34
CA ASP A 624 -34.64 -5.97 -0.60
C ASP A 624 -35.07 -7.40 -0.96
N GLY A 625 -34.11 -8.37 -0.97
CA GLY A 625 -34.39 -9.79 -1.28
C GLY A 625 -34.56 -10.10 -2.78
N MET A 626 -34.15 -9.18 -3.67
CA MET A 626 -34.17 -9.33 -5.12
C MET A 626 -32.87 -10.01 -5.57
N TYR A 627 -32.76 -11.31 -5.37
CA TYR A 627 -31.49 -12.04 -5.42
C TYR A 627 -30.95 -12.25 -6.83
N GLU A 628 -31.81 -12.57 -7.80
CA GLU A 628 -31.42 -12.78 -9.20
C GLU A 628 -30.88 -11.50 -9.82
N GLU A 629 -31.58 -10.40 -9.61
CA GLU A 629 -31.18 -9.07 -10.08
C GLU A 629 -29.90 -8.62 -9.36
N ALA A 630 -29.76 -8.90 -8.06
CA ALA A 630 -28.54 -8.59 -7.32
C ALA A 630 -27.33 -9.36 -7.86
N LEU A 631 -27.46 -10.66 -8.16
CA LEU A 631 -26.40 -11.47 -8.76
C LEU A 631 -26.01 -10.95 -10.15
N LEU A 632 -27.00 -10.51 -10.95
CA LEU A 632 -26.75 -9.91 -12.26
C LEU A 632 -25.92 -8.64 -12.11
N GLU A 633 -26.31 -7.73 -11.22
CA GLU A 633 -25.59 -6.48 -11.00
C GLU A 633 -24.17 -6.69 -10.44
N PHE A 634 -23.99 -7.62 -9.50
CA PHE A 634 -22.65 -8.00 -9.04
C PHE A 634 -21.79 -8.62 -10.16
N SER A 635 -22.39 -9.37 -11.07
CA SER A 635 -21.69 -9.95 -12.22
C SER A 635 -21.27 -8.88 -13.22
N ARG A 636 -22.11 -7.85 -13.46
CA ARG A 636 -21.78 -6.67 -14.28
C ARG A 636 -20.64 -5.88 -13.65
N SER A 637 -20.73 -5.61 -12.34
CA SER A 637 -19.67 -4.97 -11.58
C SER A 637 -18.35 -5.71 -11.70
N LEU A 638 -18.36 -7.05 -11.60
CA LEU A 638 -17.19 -7.90 -11.76
C LEU A 638 -16.61 -7.85 -13.19
N LYS A 639 -17.45 -7.82 -14.21
CA LYS A 639 -17.03 -7.68 -15.63
C LYS A 639 -16.38 -6.32 -15.86
N LEU A 640 -16.97 -5.25 -15.32
CA LEU A 640 -16.42 -3.89 -15.45
C LEU A 640 -15.14 -3.68 -14.64
N ASN A 641 -15.01 -4.31 -13.48
CA ASN A 641 -13.82 -4.21 -12.61
C ASN A 641 -13.41 -5.56 -12.01
N PRO A 642 -12.76 -6.45 -12.77
CA PRO A 642 -12.29 -7.74 -12.27
C PRO A 642 -11.32 -7.65 -11.09
N ALA A 643 -10.66 -6.54 -10.95
CA ALA A 643 -9.68 -6.35 -9.90
C ALA A 643 -10.32 -6.13 -8.51
N ASN A 644 -11.62 -5.81 -8.45
CA ASN A 644 -12.38 -5.81 -7.20
C ASN A 644 -13.12 -7.16 -6.95
N ALA A 645 -12.71 -8.19 -7.67
CA ALA A 645 -13.31 -9.52 -7.59
C ALA A 645 -13.45 -10.09 -6.17
N PRO A 646 -12.47 -9.96 -5.26
CA PRO A 646 -12.59 -10.51 -3.91
C PRO A 646 -13.84 -10.03 -3.18
N ILE A 647 -14.13 -8.73 -3.19
CA ILE A 647 -15.30 -8.18 -2.50
C ILE A 647 -16.62 -8.56 -3.21
N LEU A 648 -16.60 -8.63 -4.53
CA LEU A 648 -17.77 -9.02 -5.32
C LEU A 648 -18.10 -10.50 -5.14
N TYR A 649 -17.09 -11.38 -5.08
CA TYR A 649 -17.29 -12.79 -4.73
C TYR A 649 -17.88 -12.94 -3.33
N ASN A 650 -17.43 -12.14 -2.35
CA ASN A 650 -18.05 -12.12 -1.03
C ASN A 650 -19.53 -11.71 -1.06
N HIS A 651 -19.89 -10.69 -1.87
CA HIS A 651 -21.30 -10.28 -1.99
C HIS A 651 -22.16 -11.33 -2.68
N ARG A 652 -21.66 -12.01 -3.71
CA ARG A 652 -22.35 -13.10 -4.40
C ARG A 652 -22.52 -14.31 -3.49
N ALA A 653 -21.49 -14.71 -2.76
CA ALA A 653 -21.54 -15.77 -1.76
C ALA A 653 -22.64 -15.51 -0.71
N ARG A 654 -22.78 -14.25 -0.26
CA ARG A 654 -23.83 -13.87 0.68
C ARG A 654 -25.23 -14.00 0.09
N VAL A 655 -25.41 -13.68 -1.19
CA VAL A 655 -26.71 -13.94 -1.86
C VAL A 655 -27.02 -15.42 -1.90
N TYR A 656 -26.05 -16.26 -2.27
CA TYR A 656 -26.23 -17.71 -2.26
C TYR A 656 -26.52 -18.29 -0.87
N HIS A 657 -25.90 -17.74 0.20
CA HIS A 657 -26.26 -18.08 1.57
C HIS A 657 -27.74 -17.76 1.88
N TYR A 658 -28.25 -16.59 1.42
CA TYR A 658 -29.65 -16.21 1.62
C TYR A 658 -30.61 -17.09 0.84
N GLN A 659 -30.19 -17.62 -0.31
CA GLN A 659 -30.95 -18.59 -1.10
C GLN A 659 -30.83 -20.02 -0.55
N ASN A 660 -30.00 -20.26 0.49
CA ASN A 660 -29.65 -21.57 1.04
C ASN A 660 -28.88 -22.48 0.07
N GLN A 661 -28.17 -21.89 -0.90
CA GLN A 661 -27.32 -22.55 -1.87
C GLN A 661 -25.88 -22.59 -1.33
N ILE A 662 -25.65 -23.43 -0.32
CA ILE A 662 -24.42 -23.41 0.49
C ILE A 662 -23.18 -23.77 -0.35
N GLU A 663 -23.29 -24.71 -1.30
CA GLU A 663 -22.20 -25.13 -2.18
C GLU A 663 -21.77 -23.99 -3.09
N LEU A 664 -22.72 -23.31 -3.76
CA LEU A 664 -22.40 -22.15 -4.63
C LEU A 664 -21.80 -20.99 -3.84
N ALA A 665 -22.24 -20.79 -2.59
CA ALA A 665 -21.62 -19.81 -1.71
C ALA A 665 -20.15 -20.16 -1.42
N GLY A 666 -19.86 -21.44 -1.18
CA GLY A 666 -18.51 -21.97 -0.98
C GLY A 666 -17.61 -21.72 -2.19
N ASP A 667 -18.08 -22.03 -3.41
CA ASP A 667 -17.36 -21.83 -4.66
C ASP A 667 -16.96 -20.35 -4.86
N GLU A 668 -17.88 -19.43 -4.57
CA GLU A 668 -17.60 -17.99 -4.67
C GLU A 668 -16.56 -17.54 -3.62
N LEU A 669 -16.65 -18.05 -2.39
CA LEU A 669 -15.68 -17.74 -1.33
C LEU A 669 -14.30 -18.32 -1.67
N GLU A 670 -14.22 -19.51 -2.23
CA GLU A 670 -12.98 -20.13 -2.68
C GLU A 670 -12.29 -19.28 -3.75
N LYS A 671 -13.06 -18.82 -4.78
CA LYS A 671 -12.55 -17.88 -5.81
C LYS A 671 -12.01 -16.60 -5.19
N GLY A 672 -12.73 -16.02 -4.24
CA GLY A 672 -12.31 -14.79 -3.56
C GLY A 672 -11.04 -14.98 -2.73
N LEU A 673 -10.98 -16.05 -1.93
CA LEU A 673 -9.83 -16.37 -1.07
C LEU A 673 -8.60 -16.81 -1.87
N ALA A 674 -8.79 -17.41 -3.05
CA ALA A 674 -7.68 -17.70 -3.96
C ALA A 674 -6.99 -16.43 -4.46
N LEU A 675 -7.72 -15.32 -4.59
CA LEU A 675 -7.18 -14.02 -4.98
C LEU A 675 -6.57 -13.27 -3.80
N GLU A 676 -7.28 -13.25 -2.66
CA GLU A 676 -6.86 -12.57 -1.43
C GLU A 676 -7.05 -13.47 -0.20
N PRO A 677 -6.10 -14.36 0.12
CA PRO A 677 -6.25 -15.35 1.20
C PRO A 677 -6.42 -14.74 2.60
N ARG A 678 -5.96 -13.50 2.80
CA ARG A 678 -6.03 -12.78 4.07
C ARG A 678 -7.15 -11.73 4.13
N HIS A 679 -8.02 -11.64 3.11
CA HIS A 679 -9.08 -10.64 3.07
C HIS A 679 -10.07 -10.85 4.24
N PRO A 680 -10.22 -9.88 5.17
CA PRO A 680 -10.96 -10.13 6.43
C PRO A 680 -12.43 -10.46 6.22
N LEU A 681 -13.13 -9.76 5.29
CA LEU A 681 -14.55 -10.01 5.01
C LEU A 681 -14.78 -11.39 4.36
N LEU A 682 -13.89 -11.83 3.47
CA LEU A 682 -13.96 -13.16 2.87
C LEU A 682 -13.74 -14.24 3.92
N ARG A 683 -12.74 -14.08 4.80
CA ARG A 683 -12.50 -15.01 5.91
C ARG A 683 -13.68 -15.04 6.89
N THR A 684 -14.30 -13.89 7.18
CA THR A 684 -15.52 -13.84 8.00
C THR A 684 -16.66 -14.63 7.36
N SER A 685 -16.86 -14.46 6.04
CA SER A 685 -17.89 -15.23 5.32
C SER A 685 -17.54 -16.71 5.19
N ALA A 686 -16.25 -17.07 5.09
CA ALA A 686 -15.80 -18.47 5.12
C ALA A 686 -16.04 -19.11 6.50
N GLY A 687 -15.78 -18.40 7.60
CA GLY A 687 -16.16 -18.86 8.94
C GLY A 687 -17.68 -19.08 9.07
N TYR A 688 -18.48 -18.15 8.55
CA TYR A 688 -19.94 -18.34 8.47
C TYR A 688 -20.33 -19.55 7.62
N GLN A 689 -19.67 -19.78 6.49
CA GLN A 689 -19.85 -20.97 5.64
C GLN A 689 -19.60 -22.27 6.42
N GLN A 690 -18.47 -22.34 7.16
CA GLN A 690 -18.13 -23.53 7.96
C GLN A 690 -19.17 -23.77 9.08
N MET A 691 -19.64 -22.70 9.72
CA MET A 691 -20.73 -22.79 10.70
C MET A 691 -22.01 -23.36 10.07
N ARG A 692 -22.37 -22.92 8.86
CA ARG A 692 -23.55 -23.41 8.13
C ARG A 692 -23.42 -24.87 7.69
N LEU A 693 -22.21 -25.34 7.46
CA LEU A 693 -21.90 -26.77 7.18
C LEU A 693 -21.83 -27.63 8.46
N GLY A 694 -21.96 -27.05 9.65
CA GLY A 694 -21.85 -27.74 10.92
C GLY A 694 -20.41 -27.91 11.42
N ASN A 695 -19.42 -27.38 10.74
CA ASN A 695 -17.99 -27.47 11.07
C ASN A 695 -17.60 -26.38 12.07
N LEU A 696 -18.18 -26.39 13.29
CA LEU A 696 -18.03 -25.31 14.28
C LEU A 696 -16.58 -25.08 14.68
N ALA A 697 -15.75 -26.11 14.84
CA ALA A 697 -14.35 -25.96 15.21
C ALA A 697 -13.57 -25.16 14.14
N ALA A 698 -13.74 -25.49 12.87
CA ALA A 698 -13.12 -24.77 11.76
C ALA A 698 -13.66 -23.33 11.64
N ALA A 699 -14.96 -23.13 11.88
CA ALA A 699 -15.56 -21.80 11.89
C ALA A 699 -14.96 -20.90 12.97
N ILE A 700 -14.80 -21.41 14.19
CA ILE A 700 -14.21 -20.72 15.34
C ILE A 700 -12.75 -20.37 15.04
N GLU A 701 -11.95 -21.31 14.56
CA GLU A 701 -10.54 -21.10 14.24
C GLU A 701 -10.35 -19.96 13.21
N ILE A 702 -11.14 -19.98 12.14
CA ILE A 702 -11.09 -18.94 11.09
C ILE A 702 -11.47 -17.57 11.67
N LEU A 703 -12.56 -17.50 12.44
CA LEU A 703 -13.10 -16.24 12.97
C LEU A 703 -12.24 -15.66 14.09
N GLU A 704 -11.69 -16.49 14.98
CA GLU A 704 -10.69 -16.07 15.97
C GLU A 704 -9.44 -15.49 15.28
N GLY A 705 -9.00 -16.13 14.19
CA GLY A 705 -7.91 -15.63 13.38
C GLY A 705 -8.22 -14.24 12.78
N VAL A 706 -9.45 -14.01 12.31
CA VAL A 706 -9.86 -12.69 11.79
C VAL A 706 -9.85 -11.63 12.89
N VAL A 707 -10.43 -11.93 14.03
CA VAL A 707 -10.51 -11.00 15.18
C VAL A 707 -9.12 -10.68 15.75
N ARG A 708 -8.19 -11.66 15.73
CA ARG A 708 -6.81 -11.48 16.17
C ARG A 708 -5.98 -10.63 15.21
N ASP A 709 -6.18 -10.84 13.90
CA ASP A 709 -5.41 -10.15 12.85
C ASP A 709 -5.83 -8.69 12.70
N ASP A 710 -7.10 -8.37 12.96
CA ASP A 710 -7.68 -7.02 12.88
C ASP A 710 -8.82 -6.85 13.91
N ASP A 711 -8.49 -6.27 15.05
CA ASP A 711 -9.43 -6.01 16.15
C ASP A 711 -10.40 -4.85 15.85
N SER A 712 -10.16 -4.06 14.81
CA SER A 712 -11.08 -3.02 14.33
C SER A 712 -12.25 -3.59 13.53
N LEU A 713 -12.15 -4.82 13.04
CA LEU A 713 -13.15 -5.45 12.19
C LEU A 713 -14.29 -6.09 12.99
N ARG A 714 -15.14 -5.25 13.59
CA ARG A 714 -16.24 -5.67 14.48
C ARG A 714 -17.24 -6.64 13.84
N ILE A 715 -17.36 -6.69 12.51
CA ILE A 715 -18.34 -7.52 11.80
C ILE A 715 -18.15 -9.04 12.01
N ALA A 716 -16.93 -9.49 12.30
CA ALA A 716 -16.63 -10.89 12.60
C ALA A 716 -17.13 -11.31 14.00
N VAL A 717 -17.17 -10.37 14.95
CA VAL A 717 -17.43 -10.63 16.38
C VAL A 717 -18.80 -11.27 16.64
N PRO A 718 -19.92 -10.76 16.11
CA PRO A 718 -21.23 -11.40 16.33
C PRO A 718 -21.33 -12.81 15.72
N THR A 719 -20.62 -13.05 14.61
CA THR A 719 -20.59 -14.38 13.98
C THR A 719 -19.79 -15.37 14.82
N LEU A 720 -18.66 -14.93 15.39
CA LEU A 720 -17.85 -15.74 16.30
C LEU A 720 -18.63 -16.05 17.58
N ALA A 721 -19.32 -15.05 18.15
CA ALA A 721 -20.18 -15.24 19.31
C ALA A 721 -21.29 -16.29 19.04
N LEU A 722 -21.92 -16.21 17.85
CA LEU A 722 -22.91 -17.21 17.42
C LEU A 722 -22.32 -18.62 17.32
N CYS A 723 -21.07 -18.75 16.80
CA CYS A 723 -20.38 -20.05 16.76
C CYS A 723 -20.11 -20.60 18.17
N TYR A 724 -19.69 -19.75 19.12
CA TYR A 724 -19.48 -20.19 20.51
C TYR A 724 -20.76 -20.63 21.19
N VAL A 725 -21.90 -19.94 21.00
CA VAL A 725 -23.20 -20.40 21.54
C VAL A 725 -23.57 -21.76 20.98
N GLN A 726 -23.42 -21.98 19.68
CA GLN A 726 -23.71 -23.28 19.06
C GLN A 726 -22.74 -24.36 19.53
N ALA A 727 -21.51 -24.02 19.91
CA ALA A 727 -20.56 -24.95 20.52
C ALA A 727 -20.77 -25.17 22.01
N GLY A 728 -21.73 -24.48 22.65
CA GLY A 728 -22.00 -24.57 24.09
C GLY A 728 -21.12 -23.66 24.97
N GLU A 729 -20.26 -22.79 24.36
CA GLU A 729 -19.29 -21.93 25.02
C GLU A 729 -19.88 -20.54 25.33
N ARG A 730 -20.99 -20.46 26.05
CA ARG A 730 -21.78 -19.25 26.29
C ARG A 730 -21.02 -18.11 26.97
N GLU A 731 -20.16 -18.44 27.94
CA GLU A 731 -19.34 -17.42 28.63
C GLU A 731 -18.35 -16.70 27.66
N ARG A 732 -17.74 -17.48 26.76
CA ARG A 732 -16.87 -16.93 25.74
C ARG A 732 -17.61 -16.04 24.73
N ALA A 733 -18.83 -16.47 24.36
CA ALA A 733 -19.68 -15.69 23.47
C ALA A 733 -20.04 -14.33 24.09
N ALA A 734 -20.52 -14.35 25.37
CA ALA A 734 -20.90 -13.12 26.07
C ALA A 734 -19.69 -12.16 26.26
N ALA A 735 -18.50 -12.69 26.53
CA ALA A 735 -17.29 -11.89 26.71
C ALA A 735 -16.83 -11.13 25.45
N LEU A 736 -17.31 -11.53 24.27
CA LEU A 736 -17.02 -10.85 23.00
C LEU A 736 -17.92 -9.63 22.74
N LEU A 737 -19.15 -9.63 23.30
CA LEU A 737 -20.16 -8.60 23.02
C LEU A 737 -19.99 -7.42 23.97
N LYS A 738 -18.92 -6.65 23.74
CA LYS A 738 -18.59 -5.44 24.51
C LYS A 738 -19.38 -4.24 24.01
N ASP A 739 -19.38 -3.16 24.78
CA ASP A 739 -20.09 -1.92 24.50
C ASP A 739 -19.75 -1.34 23.13
N ASP A 740 -18.51 -1.45 22.67
CA ASP A 740 -18.07 -0.99 21.36
C ASP A 740 -18.65 -1.82 20.19
N THR A 741 -18.81 -3.13 20.39
CA THR A 741 -19.47 -4.00 19.42
C THR A 741 -20.97 -3.70 19.32
N LEU A 742 -21.62 -3.48 20.47
CA LEU A 742 -23.04 -3.09 20.53
C LEU A 742 -23.25 -1.71 19.91
N ALA A 743 -22.40 -0.73 20.23
CA ALA A 743 -22.46 0.61 19.64
C ALA A 743 -22.26 0.59 18.11
N ALA A 744 -21.38 -0.27 17.58
CA ALA A 744 -21.21 -0.45 16.15
C ALA A 744 -22.47 -1.04 15.49
N ALA A 745 -23.12 -1.99 16.14
CA ALA A 745 -24.35 -2.62 15.65
C ALA A 745 -25.55 -1.65 15.66
N GLU A 746 -25.55 -0.63 16.54
CA GLU A 746 -26.55 0.44 16.51
C GLU A 746 -26.54 1.27 15.22
N ALA A 747 -25.43 1.24 14.47
CA ALA A 747 -25.25 2.00 13.24
C ALA A 747 -25.16 1.13 11.97
N ASP A 748 -25.02 -0.20 12.10
CA ASP A 748 -24.83 -1.13 10.97
C ASP A 748 -25.91 -2.20 10.92
N SER A 749 -26.68 -2.24 9.83
CA SER A 749 -27.82 -3.16 9.65
C SER A 749 -27.44 -4.65 9.64
N GLU A 750 -26.24 -4.97 9.17
CA GLU A 750 -25.74 -6.35 9.12
C GLU A 750 -25.28 -6.81 10.49
N MET A 751 -24.56 -5.96 11.23
CA MET A 751 -24.16 -6.27 12.60
C MET A 751 -25.39 -6.43 13.52
N ALA A 752 -26.37 -5.50 13.42
CA ALA A 752 -27.63 -5.61 14.14
C ALA A 752 -28.36 -6.93 13.83
N TYR A 753 -28.41 -7.33 12.54
CA TYR A 753 -28.99 -8.59 12.14
C TYR A 753 -28.25 -9.80 12.72
N ARG A 754 -26.93 -9.79 12.74
CA ARG A 754 -26.11 -10.88 13.32
C ARG A 754 -26.28 -10.96 14.83
N LEU A 755 -26.37 -9.85 15.53
CA LEU A 755 -26.72 -9.85 16.96
C LEU A 755 -28.12 -10.39 17.21
N ALA A 756 -29.08 -10.01 16.38
CA ALA A 756 -30.44 -10.55 16.47
C ALA A 756 -30.42 -12.09 16.34
N THR A 757 -29.63 -12.65 15.40
CA THR A 757 -29.49 -14.09 15.24
C THR A 757 -28.78 -14.77 16.42
N TYR A 758 -27.77 -14.09 17.00
CA TYR A 758 -27.08 -14.56 18.20
C TYR A 758 -28.05 -14.70 19.38
N PHE A 759 -28.79 -13.63 19.71
CA PHE A 759 -29.75 -13.67 20.83
C PHE A 759 -30.91 -14.62 20.59
N ALA A 760 -31.33 -14.79 19.33
CA ALA A 760 -32.37 -15.81 19.03
C ALA A 760 -31.89 -17.23 19.29
N VAL A 761 -30.63 -17.55 18.95
CA VAL A 761 -30.04 -18.87 19.22
C VAL A 761 -29.73 -19.07 20.71
N GLU A 762 -29.30 -18.00 21.40
CA GLU A 762 -29.09 -17.97 22.86
C GLU A 762 -30.39 -18.22 23.62
N GLY A 763 -31.54 -17.85 23.04
CA GLY A 763 -32.87 -18.00 23.65
C GLY A 763 -33.42 -16.72 24.28
N ASP A 764 -32.72 -15.58 24.14
CA ASP A 764 -33.23 -14.30 24.57
C ASP A 764 -34.10 -13.66 23.47
N SER A 765 -35.39 -13.92 23.55
CA SER A 765 -36.39 -13.41 22.59
C SER A 765 -36.52 -11.89 22.62
N THR A 766 -36.27 -11.23 23.75
CA THR A 766 -36.41 -9.77 23.92
C THR A 766 -35.30 -9.06 23.16
N GLU A 767 -34.07 -9.42 23.43
CA GLU A 767 -32.91 -8.87 22.75
C GLU A 767 -32.89 -9.23 21.26
N ALA A 768 -33.28 -10.48 20.91
CA ALA A 768 -33.38 -10.89 19.52
C ALA A 768 -34.35 -10.01 18.72
N LEU A 769 -35.53 -9.70 19.25
CA LEU A 769 -36.53 -8.85 18.62
C LEU A 769 -36.10 -7.36 18.61
N HIS A 770 -35.41 -6.92 19.65
CA HIS A 770 -34.83 -5.56 19.67
C HIS A 770 -33.84 -5.35 18.52
N TRP A 771 -32.84 -6.21 18.41
CA TRP A 771 -31.82 -6.13 17.37
C TRP A 771 -32.38 -6.40 15.96
N LEU A 772 -33.38 -7.25 15.83
CA LEU A 772 -34.07 -7.48 14.56
C LEU A 772 -34.81 -6.23 14.08
N ARG A 773 -35.55 -5.55 14.97
CA ARG A 773 -36.18 -4.27 14.68
C ARG A 773 -35.15 -3.21 14.32
N ARG A 774 -34.00 -3.19 15.01
CA ARG A 774 -32.91 -2.29 14.69
C ARG A 774 -32.33 -2.56 13.30
N ALA A 775 -32.05 -3.82 12.95
CA ALA A 775 -31.59 -4.22 11.62
C ALA A 775 -32.55 -3.75 10.50
N ILE A 776 -33.86 -3.95 10.72
CA ILE A 776 -34.91 -3.52 9.79
C ILE A 776 -34.94 -1.99 9.66
N TYR A 777 -34.90 -1.29 10.78
CA TYR A 777 -34.84 0.18 10.78
C TYR A 777 -33.64 0.71 9.98
N LEU A 778 -32.49 0.08 10.14
CA LEU A 778 -31.27 0.42 9.38
C LEU A 778 -31.26 -0.12 7.94
N GLY A 779 -32.38 -0.72 7.51
CA GLY A 779 -32.58 -1.07 6.11
C GLY A 779 -32.37 -2.52 5.72
N ASN A 780 -32.22 -3.46 6.63
CA ASN A 780 -32.20 -4.88 6.29
C ASN A 780 -33.62 -5.46 6.26
N GLU A 781 -34.30 -5.34 5.11
CA GLU A 781 -35.67 -5.84 4.92
C GLU A 781 -35.73 -7.16 4.15
N ASN A 782 -34.71 -7.98 4.27
CA ASN A 782 -34.54 -9.22 3.51
C ASN A 782 -35.56 -10.32 3.91
N TYR A 783 -36.84 -10.10 3.61
CA TYR A 783 -37.94 -11.01 3.95
C TYR A 783 -37.70 -12.46 3.53
N PRO A 784 -37.26 -12.79 2.27
CA PRO A 784 -37.09 -14.17 1.85
C PRO A 784 -36.08 -14.94 2.72
N TRP A 785 -35.05 -14.28 3.20
CA TRP A 785 -34.08 -14.88 4.11
C TRP A 785 -34.61 -14.95 5.55
N PHE A 786 -35.21 -13.88 6.06
CA PHE A 786 -35.77 -13.88 7.40
C PHE A 786 -36.81 -14.98 7.59
N GLN A 787 -37.63 -15.27 6.57
CA GLN A 787 -38.59 -16.36 6.59
C GLN A 787 -37.92 -17.72 6.71
N LYS A 788 -36.75 -17.95 6.11
CA LYS A 788 -36.11 -19.27 5.99
C LYS A 788 -34.96 -19.51 6.97
N ASN A 789 -34.42 -18.46 7.57
CA ASN A 789 -33.25 -18.59 8.44
C ASN A 789 -33.54 -19.46 9.65
N PRO A 790 -32.79 -20.58 9.87
CA PRO A 790 -33.01 -21.48 10.98
C PRO A 790 -32.71 -20.86 12.35
N ALA A 791 -31.94 -19.78 12.43
CA ALA A 791 -31.69 -19.07 13.68
C ALA A 791 -32.98 -18.57 14.37
N TRP A 792 -34.09 -18.40 13.62
CA TRP A 792 -35.38 -17.96 14.16
C TRP A 792 -36.29 -19.05 14.63
N ASN A 793 -35.85 -20.31 14.67
CA ASN A 793 -36.70 -21.42 15.02
C ASN A 793 -37.35 -21.24 16.41
N ASN A 794 -36.61 -20.67 17.37
CA ASN A 794 -37.13 -20.41 18.72
C ASN A 794 -38.15 -19.26 18.77
N LEU A 795 -38.18 -18.39 17.73
CA LEU A 795 -39.09 -17.23 17.65
C LEU A 795 -40.32 -17.46 16.76
N ARG A 796 -40.40 -18.57 16.03
CA ARG A 796 -41.46 -18.80 15.04
C ARG A 796 -42.88 -18.79 15.60
N THR A 797 -43.07 -19.09 16.89
CA THR A 797 -44.32 -19.01 17.59
C THR A 797 -44.52 -17.72 18.39
N ASN A 798 -43.61 -16.79 18.29
CA ASN A 798 -43.69 -15.47 18.94
C ASN A 798 -44.54 -14.52 18.11
N ALA A 799 -45.61 -13.97 18.71
CA ALA A 799 -46.57 -13.10 18.02
C ALA A 799 -45.97 -11.83 17.46
N ASP A 800 -44.96 -11.26 18.14
CA ASP A 800 -44.26 -10.06 17.64
C ASP A 800 -43.35 -10.39 16.45
N PHE A 801 -42.69 -11.54 16.46
CA PHE A 801 -41.91 -12.02 15.32
C PHE A 801 -42.79 -12.30 14.09
N GLU A 802 -43.95 -12.97 14.28
CA GLU A 802 -44.92 -13.20 13.21
C GLU A 802 -45.40 -11.86 12.58
N ARG A 803 -45.71 -10.87 13.42
CA ARG A 803 -46.11 -9.52 12.97
C ARG A 803 -45.01 -8.86 12.14
N ILE A 804 -43.73 -8.90 12.61
CA ILE A 804 -42.59 -8.39 11.88
C ILE A 804 -42.46 -9.06 10.51
N LEU A 805 -42.57 -10.39 10.44
CA LEU A 805 -42.51 -11.14 9.18
C LEU A 805 -43.64 -10.77 8.21
N GLU A 806 -44.86 -10.59 8.70
CA GLU A 806 -46.00 -10.22 7.85
C GLU A 806 -45.83 -8.76 7.28
N ASP A 807 -45.31 -7.83 8.07
CA ASP A 807 -45.01 -6.48 7.60
C ASP A 807 -43.87 -6.46 6.59
N LEU A 808 -42.81 -7.24 6.81
CA LEU A 808 -41.71 -7.42 5.86
C LEU A 808 -42.22 -8.06 4.55
N LYS A 809 -43.13 -9.01 4.60
CA LYS A 809 -43.76 -9.62 3.42
C LYS A 809 -44.51 -8.64 2.58
N LYS A 810 -45.31 -7.77 3.23
CA LYS A 810 -46.01 -6.65 2.54
C LYS A 810 -44.99 -5.68 1.89
N GLY A 811 -43.98 -5.31 2.64
CA GLY A 811 -42.85 -4.49 2.17
C GLY A 811 -42.17 -5.08 0.94
N PHE A 812 -41.78 -6.36 1.02
CA PHE A 812 -41.15 -7.10 -0.06
C PHE A 812 -41.95 -7.08 -1.36
N ARG A 813 -43.27 -7.38 -1.29
CA ARG A 813 -44.15 -7.33 -2.46
C ARG A 813 -44.26 -5.93 -3.11
N ARG A 814 -44.27 -4.87 -2.26
CA ARG A 814 -44.24 -3.48 -2.74
C ARG A 814 -42.88 -3.17 -3.41
N ASN A 815 -41.79 -3.57 -2.79
CA ASN A 815 -40.43 -3.33 -3.28
C ASN A 815 -40.18 -4.03 -4.63
N GLN A 816 -40.69 -5.28 -4.81
CA GLN A 816 -40.64 -5.98 -6.09
C GLN A 816 -41.33 -5.19 -7.22
N LYS A 817 -42.52 -4.65 -6.95
CA LYS A 817 -43.26 -3.84 -7.95
C LYS A 817 -42.50 -2.55 -8.26
N THR A 818 -41.93 -1.90 -7.26
CA THR A 818 -41.16 -0.67 -7.43
C THR A 818 -39.92 -0.94 -8.26
N TRP A 819 -39.11 -1.97 -7.93
CA TRP A 819 -37.93 -2.33 -8.66
C TRP A 819 -38.21 -2.70 -10.12
N LYS A 820 -39.23 -3.50 -10.36
CA LYS A 820 -39.65 -3.84 -11.73
C LYS A 820 -39.93 -2.58 -12.57
N ARG A 821 -40.71 -1.64 -12.05
CA ARG A 821 -41.01 -0.38 -12.74
C ARG A 821 -39.78 0.50 -12.96
N LEU A 822 -38.88 0.56 -11.98
CA LEU A 822 -37.67 1.37 -12.06
C LEU A 822 -36.64 0.78 -13.06
N LEU A 823 -36.45 -0.52 -13.06
CA LEU A 823 -35.54 -1.21 -13.97
C LEU A 823 -36.03 -1.20 -15.42
N GLU A 824 -37.39 -1.21 -15.66
CA GLU A 824 -37.97 -1.03 -17.00
C GLU A 824 -37.67 0.35 -17.61
N GLN A 825 -37.30 1.35 -16.80
CA GLN A 825 -36.91 2.69 -17.26
C GLN A 825 -35.42 2.81 -17.59
N VAL A 826 -34.61 1.83 -17.19
CA VAL A 826 -33.17 1.78 -17.52
C VAL A 826 -33.03 1.32 -18.98
N PRO A 827 -32.23 2.03 -19.82
CA PRO A 827 -32.07 1.66 -21.23
C PRO A 827 -31.51 0.21 -21.37
N PRO A 828 -31.95 -0.53 -22.42
CA PRO A 828 -31.48 -1.91 -22.64
C PRO A 828 -29.95 -2.04 -22.76
N ASP A 829 -29.32 -1.02 -23.34
CA ASP A 829 -27.86 -0.96 -23.49
C ASP A 829 -27.13 -0.73 -22.15
N ALA A 830 -27.86 -0.30 -21.12
CA ALA A 830 -27.40 -0.15 -19.76
C ALA A 830 -27.81 -1.35 -18.87
N GLN A 831 -28.63 -2.24 -19.39
CA GLN A 831 -29.03 -3.51 -18.77
C GLN A 831 -28.14 -4.63 -19.30
#